data_3b6ffd27f0ea4b5a0ad9450a5e926fc7
#
_entry.id   3b6ffd27f0ea4b5a0ad9450a5e926fc7
#
_cell.length_a   1.000
_cell.length_b   1.000
_cell.length_c   1.000
_cell.angle_alpha   90.00
_cell.angle_beta   90.00
_cell.angle_gamma   90.00
#
_symmetry.space_group_name_H-M   'P 1'
#
loop_
_entity.id
_entity.type
_entity.pdbx_description
1 polymer ?
#
loop_
_entity_poly.entity_id
_entity_poly.type
_entity_poly.pdbx_seq_one_letter_code
_entity_poly.pdbx_strand_id
1 'polypeptide(L)'
;ISIERDQGQARYVSFRGTPKRYTTTAFNGISIPGVENGRIPRFDSYPAVITSQVVANKAITADMPGESISGFINIKTFKPSDIEGFSFSAEIGMGEQDQGGGDTSKENLRISYSDDSFGFVVYGSAHNNEQITDNREPTYGGVKGAQTPDRIDFRSYKVERESEALGGTIEKYLENGGRIFLTSLNTEFLDNEERNDFRAYVKNGTPTTGSGFTGSARRLFNDALYINKTEMNTLGIETSFGEWDIKAQASKIDTTFDTYMPIGYFIGGGQLKNLSYDISDPQNPIVNFDGTYRDVDYSTRLLVDAIGGLYTETDQFKIDISRENNRGELKFGLQYDDRIATGGGATLATISVEGGYPSDVCDPKEYRLGNFASPRDNSVGAFYTDNPALNDCLNTVRPARSDFPDDEKIDIEEVLFAAYVMQTFEMDWGTIVAGLRVEDTEYETSGFKLATVSDEDIEFGNIAAGSKEVLSVKRSYTNYLPSIHINYDVADDKKLRLSYSTGISRPSYIEARAAASIGIISQEITGGNPFLKEEESWGIDAAFEWYYDEASLFSVTVFHREIDNVISESSSKVDGSLYSDSAVAGELWDLAAFGNGKDGELQGIEISLNARLDNYIEGFFSGFGASLNVALIESEYTTPEGNIFALPG
;
A
#
# COMPACT_ATOMS: atom_id res chain seq x y z
N ILE A 1 0.21 7.66 14.06
CA ILE A 1 0.19 7.49 12.58
C ILE A 1 1.60 7.11 12.17
N SER A 2 1.72 6.00 11.44
CA SER A 2 2.96 5.55 10.81
C SER A 2 2.92 5.89 9.33
N ILE A 3 4.07 6.22 8.76
CA ILE A 3 4.20 6.54 7.34
C ILE A 3 5.19 5.55 6.74
N GLU A 4 4.70 4.70 5.86
CA GLU A 4 5.56 3.87 5.03
C GLU A 4 6.15 4.74 3.92
N ARG A 5 7.47 4.66 3.78
CA ARG A 5 8.22 5.43 2.77
C ARG A 5 8.85 4.49 1.77
N ASP A 6 8.80 4.89 0.52
CA ASP A 6 9.54 4.24 -0.56
C ASP A 6 10.58 5.22 -1.09
N GLN A 7 11.85 4.84 -1.02
CA GLN A 7 12.99 5.67 -1.45
C GLN A 7 12.91 7.11 -0.89
N GLY A 8 12.50 7.25 0.38
CA GLY A 8 12.38 8.54 1.07
C GLY A 8 11.04 9.26 0.93
N GLN A 9 10.22 8.96 -0.08
CA GLN A 9 8.91 9.55 -0.28
C GLN A 9 7.83 8.82 0.51
N ALA A 10 6.92 9.57 1.14
CA ALA A 10 5.77 9.02 1.86
C ALA A 10 4.77 8.42 0.87
N ARG A 11 4.40 7.16 1.06
CA ARG A 11 3.57 6.39 0.13
C ARG A 11 2.27 5.92 0.73
N TYR A 12 2.33 5.30 1.90
CA TYR A 12 1.18 4.77 2.62
C TYR A 12 1.15 5.26 4.05
N VAL A 13 -0.04 5.29 4.60
CA VAL A 13 -0.29 5.70 5.98
C VAL A 13 -0.99 4.57 6.72
N SER A 14 -0.53 4.28 7.92
CA SER A 14 -1.17 3.32 8.82
C SER A 14 -1.27 3.86 10.24
N PHE A 15 -2.15 3.27 11.03
CA PHE A 15 -2.27 3.57 12.45
C PHE A 15 -1.57 2.50 13.27
N ARG A 16 -0.89 2.91 14.34
CA ARG A 16 -0.36 1.99 15.37
C ARG A 16 0.59 0.91 14.82
N GLY A 17 1.34 1.21 13.75
CA GLY A 17 2.26 0.25 13.14
C GLY A 17 1.59 -1.02 12.60
N THR A 18 0.32 -0.95 12.24
CA THR A 18 -0.37 -2.09 11.60
C THR A 18 -0.08 -2.16 10.11
N PRO A 19 -0.34 -3.31 9.46
CA PRO A 19 -0.35 -3.39 8.01
C PRO A 19 -1.21 -2.29 7.38
N LYS A 20 -0.73 -1.67 6.30
CA LYS A 20 -1.46 -0.60 5.60
C LYS A 20 -2.89 -0.99 5.20
N ARG A 21 -3.13 -2.28 4.91
CA ARG A 21 -4.46 -2.81 4.56
C ARG A 21 -5.51 -2.69 5.67
N TYR A 22 -5.11 -2.38 6.90
CA TYR A 22 -6.02 -2.16 8.03
C TYR A 22 -6.49 -0.71 8.15
N THR A 23 -6.03 0.17 7.26
CA THR A 23 -6.40 1.58 7.22
C THR A 23 -7.14 1.89 5.91
N THR A 24 -8.42 2.22 6.00
CA THR A 24 -9.20 2.61 4.81
C THR A 24 -9.10 4.10 4.55
N THR A 25 -9.03 4.48 3.29
CA THR A 25 -9.01 5.88 2.85
C THR A 25 -10.20 6.19 1.97
N ALA A 26 -10.81 7.36 2.20
CA ALA A 26 -11.91 7.88 1.41
C ALA A 26 -11.69 9.35 1.03
N PHE A 27 -12.30 9.78 -0.08
CA PHE A 27 -12.46 11.17 -0.46
C PHE A 27 -13.93 11.58 -0.33
N ASN A 28 -14.21 12.58 0.51
CA ASN A 28 -15.57 13.04 0.82
C ASN A 28 -16.53 11.91 1.26
N GLY A 29 -15.99 10.85 1.87
CA GLY A 29 -16.73 9.67 2.32
C GLY A 29 -16.93 8.57 1.26
N ILE A 30 -16.33 8.71 0.07
CA ILE A 30 -16.26 7.70 -0.99
C ILE A 30 -14.94 6.96 -0.87
N SER A 31 -14.98 5.64 -0.66
CA SER A 31 -13.77 4.81 -0.60
C SER A 31 -13.12 4.70 -1.97
N ILE A 32 -11.81 4.94 -2.04
CA ILE A 32 -11.06 4.81 -3.28
C ILE A 32 -10.32 3.47 -3.28
N PRO A 33 -10.51 2.63 -4.30
CA PRO A 33 -9.73 1.41 -4.45
C PRO A 33 -8.28 1.75 -4.76
N GLY A 34 -7.36 1.00 -4.17
CA GLY A 34 -5.96 1.02 -4.54
C GLY A 34 -5.66 0.00 -5.62
N VAL A 35 -4.63 0.23 -6.41
CA VAL A 35 -4.32 -0.64 -7.55
C VAL A 35 -2.94 -1.30 -7.45
N GLU A 36 -1.94 -0.65 -6.92
CA GLU A 36 -0.58 -1.20 -6.93
C GLU A 36 -0.42 -2.41 -5.98
N ASN A 37 -0.92 -2.29 -4.76
CA ASN A 37 -0.86 -3.32 -3.72
C ASN A 37 -2.27 -3.72 -3.24
N GLY A 38 -3.20 -3.89 -4.18
CA GLY A 38 -4.54 -4.30 -3.87
C GLY A 38 -5.48 -3.12 -3.58
N ARG A 39 -6.10 -3.06 -2.38
CA ARG A 39 -7.24 -2.18 -2.09
C ARG A 39 -6.88 -0.80 -1.53
N ILE A 40 -5.58 -0.46 -1.42
CA ILE A 40 -5.13 0.71 -0.67
C ILE A 40 -4.56 1.75 -1.62
N PRO A 41 -5.10 2.99 -1.65
CA PRO A 41 -4.58 4.06 -2.49
C PRO A 41 -3.23 4.58 -1.97
N ARG A 42 -2.36 4.99 -2.89
CA ARG A 42 -1.11 5.68 -2.59
C ARG A 42 -1.39 7.15 -2.31
N PHE A 43 -0.84 7.69 -1.23
CA PHE A 43 -1.03 9.10 -0.88
C PHE A 43 -0.21 10.07 -1.75
N ASP A 44 0.93 9.62 -2.29
CA ASP A 44 1.76 10.40 -3.20
C ASP A 44 1.12 10.65 -4.58
N SER A 45 0.06 9.90 -4.92
CA SER A 45 -0.76 10.16 -6.11
C SER A 45 -1.76 11.32 -5.93
N TYR A 46 -1.91 11.87 -4.71
CA TYR A 46 -2.92 12.90 -4.42
C TYR A 46 -2.25 14.18 -3.89
N PRO A 47 -2.12 15.22 -4.71
CA PRO A 47 -1.45 16.46 -4.31
C PRO A 47 -2.27 17.24 -3.27
N ALA A 48 -1.57 17.91 -2.36
CA ALA A 48 -2.17 18.63 -1.24
C ALA A 48 -3.16 19.74 -1.65
N VAL A 49 -3.05 20.28 -2.87
CA VAL A 49 -3.91 21.37 -3.38
C VAL A 49 -5.40 20.98 -3.43
N ILE A 50 -5.72 19.67 -3.53
CA ILE A 50 -7.10 19.18 -3.54
C ILE A 50 -7.72 19.10 -2.15
N THR A 51 -6.89 19.12 -1.11
CA THR A 51 -7.27 18.79 0.28
C THR A 51 -7.60 20.04 1.07
N SER A 52 -8.81 20.13 1.62
CA SER A 52 -9.19 21.14 2.60
C SER A 52 -8.98 20.67 4.03
N GLN A 53 -9.25 19.39 4.29
CA GLN A 53 -9.14 18.77 5.61
C GLN A 53 -8.85 17.28 5.50
N VAL A 54 -8.05 16.75 6.42
CA VAL A 54 -7.89 15.29 6.63
C VAL A 54 -8.49 14.94 7.98
N VAL A 55 -9.46 14.03 7.98
CA VAL A 55 -10.09 13.50 9.20
C VAL A 55 -9.61 12.06 9.39
N ALA A 56 -8.92 11.81 10.49
CA ALA A 56 -8.37 10.51 10.84
C ALA A 56 -9.08 9.95 12.09
N ASN A 57 -9.78 8.83 11.92
CA ASN A 57 -10.53 8.17 12.98
C ASN A 57 -9.83 6.85 13.34
N LYS A 58 -9.46 6.67 14.60
CA LYS A 58 -8.91 5.42 15.14
C LYS A 58 -9.97 4.52 15.73
N ALA A 59 -11.11 5.08 16.11
CA ALA A 59 -12.28 4.37 16.59
C ALA A 59 -13.40 4.47 15.54
N ILE A 60 -13.89 3.34 15.07
CA ILE A 60 -14.78 3.23 13.91
C ILE A 60 -16.23 3.22 14.38
N THR A 61 -17.06 4.09 13.79
CA THR A 61 -18.52 4.15 14.00
C THR A 61 -19.25 3.43 12.87
N ALA A 62 -20.52 3.11 13.08
CA ALA A 62 -21.30 2.31 12.13
C ALA A 62 -21.52 2.96 10.75
N ASP A 63 -21.39 4.28 10.63
CA ASP A 63 -21.51 5.04 9.38
C ASP A 63 -20.22 5.06 8.52
N MET A 64 -19.11 4.53 9.07
CA MET A 64 -17.83 4.36 8.39
C MET A 64 -17.75 3.00 7.68
N PRO A 65 -16.87 2.86 6.66
CA PRO A 65 -16.65 1.57 5.99
C PRO A 65 -16.19 0.48 6.96
N GLY A 66 -16.73 -0.73 6.79
CA GLY A 66 -16.34 -1.90 7.60
C GLY A 66 -14.89 -2.34 7.39
N GLU A 67 -14.30 -2.04 6.24
CA GLU A 67 -12.90 -2.33 5.89
C GLU A 67 -11.89 -1.46 6.68
N SER A 68 -12.11 -1.24 7.98
CA SER A 68 -11.31 -0.33 8.80
C SER A 68 -10.94 -0.99 10.13
N ILE A 69 -9.92 -1.86 10.13
CA ILE A 69 -9.45 -2.53 11.36
C ILE A 69 -8.75 -1.54 12.29
N SER A 70 -7.77 -0.79 11.81
CA SER A 70 -6.96 0.10 12.65
C SER A 70 -7.35 1.57 12.57
N GLY A 71 -8.05 1.97 11.51
CA GLY A 71 -8.50 3.34 11.35
C GLY A 71 -9.06 3.67 9.98
N PHE A 72 -9.68 4.83 9.91
CA PHE A 72 -10.30 5.40 8.72
C PHE A 72 -9.80 6.82 8.48
N ILE A 73 -9.35 7.10 7.27
CA ILE A 73 -8.90 8.42 6.82
C ILE A 73 -9.89 8.94 5.79
N ASN A 74 -10.49 10.08 6.06
CA ASN A 74 -11.35 10.77 5.11
C ASN A 74 -10.72 12.10 4.69
N ILE A 75 -10.30 12.18 3.44
CA ILE A 75 -9.76 13.39 2.83
C ILE A 75 -10.95 14.18 2.30
N LYS A 76 -11.14 15.38 2.85
CA LYS A 76 -12.16 16.30 2.37
C LYS A 76 -11.55 17.26 1.37
N THR A 77 -12.15 17.37 0.19
CA THR A 77 -11.75 18.33 -0.83
C THR A 77 -12.36 19.70 -0.54
N PHE A 78 -11.81 20.75 -1.17
CA PHE A 78 -12.40 22.07 -1.08
C PHE A 78 -13.80 22.08 -1.70
N LYS A 79 -14.74 22.73 -0.98
CA LYS A 79 -16.09 23.00 -1.46
C LYS A 79 -16.19 24.46 -1.89
N PRO A 80 -16.97 24.76 -2.94
CA PRO A 80 -17.25 26.16 -3.31
C PRO A 80 -17.79 27.00 -2.16
N SER A 81 -18.69 26.40 -1.34
CA SER A 81 -19.31 27.05 -0.17
C SER A 81 -18.35 27.36 0.99
N ASP A 82 -17.12 26.84 0.97
CA ASP A 82 -16.11 27.15 2.01
C ASP A 82 -15.61 28.60 1.93
N ILE A 83 -15.74 29.25 0.75
CA ILE A 83 -15.24 30.60 0.49
C ILE A 83 -16.28 31.38 -0.32
N GLU A 84 -16.90 32.40 0.31
CA GLU A 84 -17.83 33.29 -0.38
C GLU A 84 -17.10 34.24 -1.36
N GLY A 85 -17.70 34.48 -2.51
CA GLY A 85 -17.14 35.31 -3.56
C GLY A 85 -16.03 34.63 -4.35
N PHE A 86 -15.20 35.42 -5.03
CA PHE A 86 -14.10 34.94 -5.85
C PHE A 86 -12.82 34.74 -5.02
N SER A 87 -12.20 33.59 -5.18
CA SER A 87 -10.88 33.28 -4.58
C SER A 87 -9.93 32.69 -5.62
N PHE A 88 -8.68 33.07 -5.52
CA PHE A 88 -7.59 32.60 -6.34
C PHE A 88 -6.39 32.26 -5.47
N SER A 89 -5.80 31.10 -5.68
CA SER A 89 -4.58 30.66 -5.01
C SER A 89 -3.64 30.01 -6.03
N ALA A 90 -2.40 30.45 -6.05
CA ALA A 90 -1.35 29.83 -6.86
C ALA A 90 -0.09 29.63 -6.01
N GLU A 91 0.58 28.54 -6.23
CA GLU A 91 1.85 28.19 -5.59
C GLU A 91 2.81 27.68 -6.67
N ILE A 92 4.02 28.22 -6.70
CA ILE A 92 5.13 27.75 -7.55
C ILE A 92 6.30 27.52 -6.62
N GLY A 93 6.88 26.32 -6.68
CA GLY A 93 8.05 25.93 -5.91
C GLY A 93 9.11 25.31 -6.83
N MET A 94 10.38 25.56 -6.52
CA MET A 94 11.53 24.92 -7.15
C MET A 94 12.53 24.56 -6.08
N GLY A 95 13.22 23.46 -6.26
CA GLY A 95 14.24 22.97 -5.32
C GLY A 95 15.27 22.10 -6.02
N GLU A 96 16.30 21.76 -5.28
CA GLU A 96 17.38 20.86 -5.71
C GLU A 96 17.62 19.83 -4.60
N GLN A 97 17.89 18.59 -4.96
CA GLN A 97 18.21 17.52 -4.04
C GLN A 97 19.71 17.54 -3.72
N ASP A 98 20.06 17.49 -2.44
CA ASP A 98 21.47 17.49 -1.98
C ASP A 98 22.25 16.29 -2.51
N GLN A 99 21.63 15.12 -2.58
CA GLN A 99 22.24 13.91 -3.10
C GLN A 99 21.93 13.75 -4.59
N GLY A 100 22.98 13.90 -5.42
CA GLY A 100 22.90 13.68 -6.87
C GLY A 100 22.41 14.86 -7.69
N GLY A 101 21.97 15.96 -7.06
CA GLY A 101 21.64 17.21 -7.75
C GLY A 101 20.37 17.13 -8.59
N GLY A 102 19.38 16.33 -8.19
CA GLY A 102 18.10 16.26 -8.88
C GLY A 102 17.23 17.48 -8.64
N ASP A 103 16.46 17.87 -9.64
CA ASP A 103 15.57 19.02 -9.59
C ASP A 103 14.19 18.65 -9.02
N THR A 104 13.57 19.61 -8.33
CA THR A 104 12.19 19.49 -7.87
C THR A 104 11.41 20.71 -8.31
N SER A 105 10.23 20.51 -8.91
CA SER A 105 9.28 21.58 -9.20
C SER A 105 7.89 21.26 -8.67
N LYS A 106 7.13 22.32 -8.39
CA LYS A 106 5.76 22.22 -7.90
C LYS A 106 4.95 23.43 -8.38
N GLU A 107 3.88 23.16 -9.09
CA GLU A 107 2.92 24.17 -9.53
C GLU A 107 1.53 23.76 -9.04
N ASN A 108 0.87 24.66 -8.30
CA ASN A 108 -0.51 24.48 -7.84
C ASN A 108 -1.35 25.70 -8.21
N LEU A 109 -2.57 25.43 -8.64
CA LEU A 109 -3.57 26.45 -8.94
C LEU A 109 -4.90 26.04 -8.34
N ARG A 110 -5.61 26.99 -7.70
CA ARG A 110 -7.01 26.83 -7.29
C ARG A 110 -7.75 28.13 -7.55
N ILE A 111 -8.91 28.00 -8.21
CA ILE A 111 -9.85 29.09 -8.48
C ILE A 111 -11.19 28.66 -7.96
N SER A 112 -11.85 29.51 -7.18
CA SER A 112 -13.20 29.28 -6.69
C SER A 112 -14.06 30.52 -6.75
N TYR A 113 -15.37 30.29 -6.87
CA TYR A 113 -16.41 31.30 -6.75
C TYR A 113 -17.63 30.68 -6.08
N SER A 114 -18.27 31.44 -5.21
CA SER A 114 -19.54 31.05 -4.60
C SER A 114 -20.39 32.28 -4.34
N ASP A 115 -21.69 32.18 -4.62
CA ASP A 115 -22.73 33.13 -4.21
C ASP A 115 -23.93 32.38 -3.60
N ASP A 116 -25.04 33.05 -3.32
CA ASP A 116 -26.23 32.46 -2.71
C ASP A 116 -26.91 31.38 -3.59
N SER A 117 -26.57 31.26 -4.85
CA SER A 117 -27.28 30.43 -5.82
C SER A 117 -26.47 29.26 -6.36
N PHE A 118 -25.17 29.44 -6.54
CA PHE A 118 -24.27 28.42 -7.04
C PHE A 118 -22.82 28.71 -6.64
N GLY A 119 -21.98 27.70 -6.79
CA GLY A 119 -20.54 27.85 -6.62
C GLY A 119 -19.76 26.85 -7.46
N PHE A 120 -18.50 27.15 -7.69
CA PHE A 120 -17.54 26.22 -8.26
C PHE A 120 -16.15 26.37 -7.63
N VAL A 121 -15.41 25.28 -7.59
CA VAL A 121 -13.98 25.26 -7.35
C VAL A 121 -13.31 24.39 -8.40
N VAL A 122 -12.21 24.88 -8.97
CA VAL A 122 -11.35 24.11 -9.89
C VAL A 122 -9.93 24.20 -9.36
N TYR A 123 -9.23 23.09 -9.36
CA TYR A 123 -7.82 23.01 -8.96
C TYR A 123 -7.02 22.17 -9.95
N GLY A 124 -5.76 22.53 -10.09
CA GLY A 124 -4.75 21.79 -10.85
C GLY A 124 -3.42 21.77 -10.11
N SER A 125 -2.68 20.71 -10.28
CA SER A 125 -1.35 20.51 -9.71
C SER A 125 -0.46 19.77 -10.70
N ALA A 126 0.80 20.19 -10.77
CA ALA A 126 1.88 19.41 -11.37
C ALA A 126 3.08 19.45 -10.41
N HIS A 127 3.68 18.30 -10.18
CA HIS A 127 4.84 18.15 -9.32
C HIS A 127 5.82 17.19 -9.97
N ASN A 128 7.08 17.60 -10.09
CA ASN A 128 8.18 16.74 -10.49
C ASN A 128 9.23 16.68 -9.37
N ASN A 129 9.78 15.50 -9.13
CA ASN A 129 10.82 15.28 -8.14
C ASN A 129 11.84 14.26 -8.66
N GLU A 130 13.03 14.74 -8.98
CA GLU A 130 14.18 13.90 -9.29
C GLU A 130 15.01 13.69 -8.02
N GLN A 131 15.33 12.46 -7.70
CA GLN A 131 16.14 12.16 -6.50
C GLN A 131 17.01 10.93 -6.68
N ILE A 132 18.09 10.88 -5.89
CA ILE A 132 18.92 9.69 -5.74
C ILE A 132 18.79 9.17 -4.32
N THR A 133 18.57 7.86 -4.18
CA THR A 133 18.58 7.19 -2.88
C THR A 133 19.48 5.98 -2.90
N ASP A 134 20.15 5.72 -1.80
CA ASP A 134 21.03 4.58 -1.63
C ASP A 134 20.52 3.65 -0.54
N ASN A 135 20.68 2.35 -0.76
CA ASN A 135 20.30 1.33 0.18
C ASN A 135 21.36 0.24 0.26
N ARG A 136 21.57 -0.32 1.46
CA ARG A 136 22.43 -1.47 1.71
C ARG A 136 21.64 -2.52 2.45
N GLU A 137 21.52 -3.70 1.86
CA GLU A 137 20.69 -4.77 2.42
C GLU A 137 21.48 -6.07 2.56
N PRO A 138 21.69 -6.57 3.79
CA PRO A 138 22.10 -7.93 4.01
C PRO A 138 20.91 -8.88 3.83
N THR A 139 21.11 -9.94 3.06
CA THR A 139 20.16 -11.05 2.94
C THR A 139 20.71 -12.25 3.70
N TYR A 140 19.86 -12.88 4.50
CA TYR A 140 20.23 -13.98 5.36
C TYR A 140 19.67 -15.30 4.85
N GLY A 141 20.50 -16.34 4.86
CA GLY A 141 20.10 -17.71 4.60
C GLY A 141 20.16 -18.58 5.85
N GLY A 142 19.63 -19.79 5.76
CA GLY A 142 19.65 -20.77 6.86
C GLY A 142 18.39 -20.75 7.74
N VAL A 143 18.42 -21.52 8.81
CA VAL A 143 17.29 -21.73 9.72
C VAL A 143 17.21 -20.56 10.72
N LYS A 144 16.00 -20.17 11.09
CA LYS A 144 15.75 -19.12 12.10
C LYS A 144 16.56 -19.37 13.38
N GLY A 145 17.35 -18.39 13.80
CA GLY A 145 18.23 -18.46 14.97
C GLY A 145 19.67 -18.89 14.71
N ALA A 146 19.97 -19.36 13.47
CA ALA A 146 21.33 -19.67 13.00
C ALA A 146 21.60 -19.04 11.62
N GLN A 147 20.93 -17.94 11.32
CA GLN A 147 21.03 -17.28 10.02
C GLN A 147 22.39 -16.59 9.88
N THR A 148 23.05 -16.83 8.76
CA THR A 148 24.25 -16.10 8.32
C THR A 148 23.93 -15.31 7.08
N PRO A 149 24.60 -14.18 6.81
CA PRO A 149 24.36 -13.47 5.56
C PRO A 149 24.79 -14.32 4.37
N ASP A 150 23.93 -14.43 3.37
CA ASP A 150 24.22 -15.05 2.09
C ASP A 150 24.77 -14.03 1.11
N ARG A 151 24.30 -12.79 1.20
CA ARG A 151 24.75 -11.71 0.34
C ARG A 151 24.52 -10.35 1.02
N ILE A 152 25.28 -9.36 0.54
CA ILE A 152 25.13 -7.96 0.90
C ILE A 152 24.99 -7.16 -0.39
N ASP A 153 23.90 -6.42 -0.51
CA ASP A 153 23.54 -5.62 -1.67
C ASP A 153 23.90 -4.16 -1.44
N PHE A 154 24.48 -3.52 -2.45
CA PHE A 154 24.70 -2.08 -2.55
C PHE A 154 23.86 -1.56 -3.69
N ARG A 155 22.80 -0.81 -3.37
CA ARG A 155 21.82 -0.33 -4.34
C ARG A 155 21.83 1.18 -4.39
N SER A 156 21.71 1.74 -5.56
CA SER A 156 21.40 3.13 -5.75
C SER A 156 20.29 3.26 -6.79
N TYR A 157 19.34 4.10 -6.47
CA TYR A 157 18.18 4.39 -7.29
C TYR A 157 18.28 5.84 -7.74
N LYS A 158 18.08 6.08 -9.03
CA LYS A 158 17.71 7.37 -9.57
C LYS A 158 16.25 7.30 -9.90
N VAL A 159 15.46 8.16 -9.31
CA VAL A 159 14.02 8.21 -9.54
C VAL A 159 13.61 9.58 -10.02
N GLU A 160 12.70 9.59 -11.00
CA GLU A 160 11.97 10.76 -11.44
C GLU A 160 10.49 10.48 -11.23
N ARG A 161 9.86 11.28 -10.37
CA ARG A 161 8.45 11.12 -9.99
C ARG A 161 7.65 12.33 -10.39
N GLU A 162 6.69 12.10 -11.26
CA GLU A 162 5.74 13.11 -11.70
C GLU A 162 4.38 12.83 -11.07
N SER A 163 3.72 13.85 -10.56
CA SER A 163 2.36 13.77 -10.04
C SER A 163 1.53 14.91 -10.60
N GLU A 164 0.47 14.58 -11.31
CA GLU A 164 -0.46 15.55 -11.86
C GLU A 164 -1.87 15.33 -11.30
N ALA A 165 -2.60 16.41 -11.08
CA ALA A 165 -4.00 16.35 -10.74
C ALA A 165 -4.78 17.50 -11.36
N LEU A 166 -6.00 17.17 -11.79
CA LEU A 166 -7.00 18.13 -12.23
C LEU A 166 -8.35 17.75 -11.65
N GLY A 167 -9.04 18.68 -11.04
CA GLY A 167 -10.36 18.39 -10.51
C GLY A 167 -11.11 19.64 -10.07
N GLY A 168 -12.29 19.41 -9.51
CA GLY A 168 -13.12 20.47 -9.00
C GLY A 168 -14.52 20.02 -8.60
N THR A 169 -15.28 20.95 -8.08
CA THR A 169 -16.67 20.75 -7.68
C THR A 169 -17.52 21.92 -8.19
N ILE A 170 -18.69 21.61 -8.69
CA ILE A 170 -19.75 22.60 -9.01
C ILE A 170 -20.93 22.31 -8.10
N GLU A 171 -21.49 23.34 -7.48
CA GLU A 171 -22.64 23.26 -6.57
C GLU A 171 -23.77 24.16 -7.03
N LYS A 172 -24.99 23.68 -6.92
CA LYS A 172 -26.22 24.47 -6.99
C LYS A 172 -26.88 24.45 -5.62
N TYR A 173 -27.07 25.63 -5.04
CA TYR A 173 -27.73 25.75 -3.74
C TYR A 173 -29.24 25.74 -3.91
N LEU A 174 -29.93 25.11 -2.95
CA LEU A 174 -31.38 24.94 -2.91
C LEU A 174 -31.99 25.94 -1.91
N GLU A 175 -33.26 26.31 -2.12
CA GLU A 175 -33.97 27.27 -1.27
C GLU A 175 -34.07 26.81 0.20
N ASN A 176 -34.02 25.52 0.47
CA ASN A 176 -34.03 24.94 1.81
C ASN A 176 -32.65 24.83 2.49
N GLY A 177 -31.63 25.47 1.92
CA GLY A 177 -30.24 25.42 2.42
C GLY A 177 -29.46 24.19 2.00
N GLY A 178 -30.08 23.29 1.23
CA GLY A 178 -29.40 22.11 0.66
C GLY A 178 -28.57 22.47 -0.58
N ARG A 179 -27.90 21.45 -1.17
CA ARG A 179 -27.12 21.59 -2.40
C ARG A 179 -27.18 20.34 -3.25
N ILE A 180 -27.06 20.52 -4.55
CA ILE A 180 -26.74 19.47 -5.52
C ILE A 180 -25.33 19.76 -6.02
N PHE A 181 -24.48 18.75 -6.09
CA PHE A 181 -23.09 18.92 -6.48
C PHE A 181 -22.61 17.85 -7.46
N LEU A 182 -21.67 18.24 -8.29
CA LEU A 182 -20.86 17.36 -9.13
C LEU A 182 -19.39 17.60 -8.80
N THR A 183 -18.70 16.56 -8.36
CA THR A 183 -17.25 16.57 -8.10
C THR A 183 -16.55 15.66 -9.09
N SER A 184 -15.45 16.13 -9.69
CA SER A 184 -14.58 15.35 -10.54
C SER A 184 -13.13 15.48 -10.05
N LEU A 185 -12.40 14.37 -10.06
CA LEU A 185 -10.98 14.30 -9.72
C LEU A 185 -10.29 13.34 -10.67
N ASN A 186 -9.23 13.81 -11.32
CA ASN A 186 -8.33 12.99 -12.13
C ASN A 186 -6.92 13.17 -11.59
N THR A 187 -6.22 12.07 -11.33
CA THR A 187 -4.82 12.09 -10.91
C THR A 187 -4.01 11.11 -11.74
N GLU A 188 -2.78 11.49 -12.04
CA GLU A 188 -1.77 10.62 -12.64
C GLU A 188 -0.48 10.73 -11.84
N PHE A 189 0.11 9.58 -11.51
CA PHE A 189 1.39 9.47 -10.86
C PHE A 189 2.29 8.55 -11.70
N LEU A 190 3.43 9.07 -12.09
CA LEU A 190 4.45 8.37 -12.85
C LEU A 190 5.71 8.26 -11.99
N ASP A 191 6.29 7.07 -11.92
CA ASP A 191 7.56 6.80 -11.24
C ASP A 191 8.49 6.10 -12.25
N ASN A 192 9.52 6.83 -12.68
CA ASN A 192 10.57 6.31 -13.54
C ASN A 192 11.79 6.01 -12.67
N GLU A 193 12.16 4.74 -12.56
CA GLU A 193 13.17 4.24 -11.63
C GLU A 193 14.32 3.57 -12.36
N GLU A 194 15.50 4.19 -12.32
CA GLU A 194 16.76 3.54 -12.66
C GLU A 194 17.41 2.94 -11.40
N ARG A 195 17.55 1.62 -11.32
CA ARG A 195 18.22 0.95 -10.22
C ARG A 195 19.55 0.34 -10.66
N ASN A 196 20.58 0.57 -9.87
CA ASN A 196 21.88 -0.10 -9.98
C ASN A 196 22.18 -0.85 -8.69
N ASP A 197 22.45 -2.14 -8.77
CA ASP A 197 22.60 -3.03 -7.63
C ASP A 197 23.87 -3.87 -7.80
N PHE A 198 24.78 -3.79 -6.82
CA PHE A 198 25.99 -4.61 -6.73
C PHE A 198 25.88 -5.54 -5.54
N ARG A 199 26.10 -6.83 -5.76
CA ARG A 199 25.89 -7.88 -4.78
C ARG A 199 27.19 -8.60 -4.47
N ALA A 200 27.56 -8.59 -3.19
CA ALA A 200 28.59 -9.47 -2.66
C ALA A 200 27.95 -10.74 -2.09
N TYR A 201 28.11 -11.86 -2.77
CA TYR A 201 27.70 -13.16 -2.22
C TYR A 201 28.77 -13.66 -1.26
N VAL A 202 28.37 -13.83 0.00
CA VAL A 202 29.23 -14.20 1.10
C VAL A 202 28.92 -15.63 1.54
N LYS A 203 29.94 -16.35 2.00
CA LYS A 203 29.80 -17.70 2.54
C LYS A 203 30.69 -17.84 3.75
N ASN A 204 30.28 -18.67 4.70
CA ASN A 204 31.10 -19.04 5.86
C ASN A 204 31.52 -17.85 6.73
N GLY A 205 30.66 -17.39 7.59
CA GLY A 205 30.93 -16.38 8.60
C GLY A 205 30.07 -16.58 9.83
N THR A 206 30.09 -15.60 10.71
CA THR A 206 29.14 -15.48 11.82
C THR A 206 27.90 -14.69 11.33
N PRO A 207 26.83 -14.61 12.10
CA PRO A 207 25.70 -13.75 11.77
C PRO A 207 26.04 -12.27 11.52
N THR A 208 27.15 -11.78 12.07
CA THR A 208 27.52 -10.36 12.01
C THR A 208 28.86 -10.09 11.30
N THR A 209 29.79 -11.05 11.26
CA THR A 209 31.12 -10.81 10.70
C THR A 209 31.66 -12.03 9.96
N GLY A 210 32.47 -11.80 8.96
CA GLY A 210 33.21 -12.85 8.25
C GLY A 210 34.45 -12.29 7.55
N SER A 211 35.48 -13.11 7.36
CA SER A 211 36.71 -12.70 6.68
C SER A 211 37.50 -13.87 6.10
N GLY A 212 38.36 -13.55 5.13
CA GLY A 212 39.34 -14.47 4.59
C GLY A 212 38.81 -15.54 3.63
N PHE A 213 37.65 -15.28 3.02
CA PHE A 213 37.06 -16.19 2.04
C PHE A 213 36.95 -15.55 0.65
N THR A 214 36.56 -16.34 -0.31
CA THR A 214 36.32 -15.88 -1.67
C THR A 214 34.82 -15.86 -1.92
N GLY A 215 34.28 -14.67 -2.23
CA GLY A 215 32.89 -14.46 -2.62
C GLY A 215 32.70 -14.34 -4.12
N SER A 216 31.47 -14.20 -4.56
CA SER A 216 31.15 -13.91 -5.96
C SER A 216 30.45 -12.56 -6.09
N ALA A 217 30.79 -11.82 -7.14
CA ALA A 217 30.13 -10.58 -7.50
C ALA A 217 28.98 -10.85 -8.44
N ARG A 218 27.85 -10.19 -8.21
CA ARG A 218 26.77 -10.10 -9.18
C ARG A 218 26.32 -8.65 -9.30
N ARG A 219 25.69 -8.35 -10.39
CA ARG A 219 25.15 -7.05 -10.66
C ARG A 219 23.77 -7.17 -11.26
N LEU A 220 22.93 -6.23 -10.93
CA LEU A 220 21.60 -6.09 -11.48
C LEU A 220 21.35 -4.62 -11.81
N PHE A 221 20.66 -4.36 -12.89
CA PHE A 221 20.09 -3.06 -13.16
C PHE A 221 18.61 -3.21 -13.53
N ASN A 222 17.83 -2.18 -13.35
CA ASN A 222 16.54 -2.02 -13.99
C ASN A 222 16.34 -0.58 -14.50
N ASP A 223 15.38 -0.45 -15.40
CA ASP A 223 14.89 0.78 -15.98
C ASP A 223 13.36 0.67 -15.95
N ALA A 224 12.79 0.94 -14.77
CA ALA A 224 11.40 0.62 -14.47
C ALA A 224 10.49 1.83 -14.63
N LEU A 225 9.28 1.57 -15.08
CA LEU A 225 8.22 2.56 -15.20
C LEU A 225 6.98 2.05 -14.45
N TYR A 226 6.45 2.88 -13.55
CA TYR A 226 5.21 2.65 -12.83
C TYR A 226 4.25 3.81 -13.08
N ILE A 227 3.03 3.50 -13.45
CA ILE A 227 1.99 4.49 -13.76
C ILE A 227 0.76 4.17 -12.92
N ASN A 228 0.29 5.15 -12.14
CA ASN A 228 -0.97 5.06 -11.40
C ASN A 228 -1.90 6.18 -11.84
N LYS A 229 -3.15 5.85 -12.16
CA LYS A 229 -4.18 6.83 -12.51
C LYS A 229 -5.43 6.59 -11.68
N THR A 230 -6.10 7.67 -11.32
CA THR A 230 -7.41 7.62 -10.67
C THR A 230 -8.33 8.64 -11.33
N GLU A 231 -9.49 8.20 -11.77
CA GLU A 231 -10.59 9.04 -12.21
C GLU A 231 -11.77 8.81 -11.28
N MET A 232 -12.29 9.87 -10.67
CA MET A 232 -13.44 9.81 -9.78
C MET A 232 -14.45 10.89 -10.17
N ASN A 233 -15.69 10.49 -10.39
CA ASN A 233 -16.80 11.40 -10.67
C ASN A 233 -17.94 11.10 -9.69
N THR A 234 -18.39 12.11 -8.95
CA THR A 234 -19.44 11.99 -7.92
C THR A 234 -20.54 13.01 -8.15
N LEU A 235 -21.77 12.54 -8.35
CA LEU A 235 -22.96 13.36 -8.30
C LEU A 235 -23.65 13.16 -6.96
N GLY A 236 -24.00 14.24 -6.28
CA GLY A 236 -24.66 14.13 -4.98
C GLY A 236 -25.65 15.24 -4.67
N ILE A 237 -26.45 14.99 -3.66
CA ILE A 237 -27.41 15.92 -3.08
C ILE A 237 -27.31 15.87 -1.55
N GLU A 238 -27.29 17.03 -0.93
CA GLU A 238 -27.46 17.22 0.50
C GLU A 238 -28.67 18.15 0.70
N THR A 239 -29.68 17.72 1.44
CA THR A 239 -30.93 18.48 1.60
C THR A 239 -31.65 18.07 2.87
N SER A 240 -32.53 18.94 3.38
CA SER A 240 -33.39 18.65 4.52
C SER A 240 -34.85 18.51 4.07
N PHE A 241 -35.53 17.48 4.56
CA PHE A 241 -36.96 17.29 4.37
C PHE A 241 -37.66 17.14 5.74
N GLY A 242 -38.36 18.17 6.15
CA GLY A 242 -38.91 18.26 7.51
C GLY A 242 -37.78 18.31 8.55
N GLU A 243 -37.76 17.30 9.43
CA GLU A 243 -36.72 17.16 10.48
C GLU A 243 -35.58 16.16 10.06
N TRP A 244 -35.58 15.72 8.81
CA TRP A 244 -34.61 14.76 8.30
C TRP A 244 -33.59 15.44 7.39
N ASP A 245 -32.32 15.24 7.67
CA ASP A 245 -31.23 15.60 6.78
C ASP A 245 -30.87 14.38 5.93
N ILE A 246 -30.75 14.59 4.64
CA ILE A 246 -30.52 13.57 3.64
C ILE A 246 -29.27 13.93 2.84
N LYS A 247 -28.33 13.00 2.79
CA LYS A 247 -27.19 13.05 1.90
C LYS A 247 -27.20 11.81 1.01
N ALA A 248 -27.28 11.99 -0.31
CA ALA A 248 -27.19 10.89 -1.27
C ALA A 248 -26.14 11.22 -2.31
N GLN A 249 -25.36 10.21 -2.72
CA GLN A 249 -24.31 10.36 -3.71
C GLN A 249 -24.13 9.09 -4.53
N ALA A 250 -23.85 9.27 -5.81
CA ALA A 250 -23.48 8.23 -6.74
C ALA A 250 -22.12 8.57 -7.35
N SER A 251 -21.20 7.62 -7.32
CA SER A 251 -19.82 7.81 -7.76
C SER A 251 -19.42 6.71 -8.73
N LYS A 252 -18.70 7.10 -9.78
CA LYS A 252 -17.93 6.19 -10.63
C LYS A 252 -16.45 6.46 -10.40
N ILE A 253 -15.69 5.38 -10.14
CA ILE A 253 -14.26 5.44 -9.83
C ILE A 253 -13.56 4.42 -10.71
N ASP A 254 -12.64 4.90 -11.54
CA ASP A 254 -11.79 4.07 -12.37
C ASP A 254 -10.33 4.28 -11.90
N THR A 255 -9.63 3.18 -11.60
CA THR A 255 -8.21 3.26 -11.22
C THR A 255 -7.39 2.30 -12.06
N THR A 256 -6.20 2.72 -12.45
CA THR A 256 -5.28 1.91 -13.23
C THR A 256 -3.90 1.93 -12.63
N PHE A 257 -3.24 0.77 -12.68
CA PHE A 257 -1.83 0.61 -12.40
C PHE A 257 -1.19 -0.18 -13.52
N ASP A 258 -0.14 0.37 -14.08
CA ASP A 258 0.71 -0.30 -15.07
C ASP A 258 2.15 -0.25 -14.62
N THR A 259 2.87 -1.35 -14.76
CA THR A 259 4.32 -1.38 -14.55
C THR A 259 5.02 -2.21 -15.60
N TYR A 260 6.17 -1.72 -16.00
CA TYR A 260 7.12 -2.43 -16.81
C TYR A 260 8.51 -2.24 -16.21
N MET A 261 9.13 -3.34 -15.79
CA MET A 261 10.44 -3.35 -15.16
C MET A 261 11.37 -4.34 -15.89
N PRO A 262 12.10 -3.88 -16.90
CA PRO A 262 13.14 -4.67 -17.54
C PRO A 262 14.36 -4.77 -16.62
N ILE A 263 14.81 -5.99 -16.36
CA ILE A 263 15.92 -6.28 -15.47
C ILE A 263 17.03 -6.99 -16.25
N GLY A 264 18.26 -6.47 -16.17
CA GLY A 264 19.46 -7.17 -16.60
C GLY A 264 20.21 -7.74 -15.40
N TYR A 265 20.48 -9.04 -15.45
CA TYR A 265 21.20 -9.75 -14.41
C TYR A 265 22.56 -10.25 -14.93
N PHE A 266 23.64 -9.83 -14.26
CA PHE A 266 25.02 -10.11 -14.68
C PHE A 266 25.79 -10.82 -13.57
N ILE A 267 26.62 -11.79 -13.98
CA ILE A 267 27.53 -12.50 -13.10
C ILE A 267 28.96 -12.01 -13.37
N GLY A 268 29.65 -11.67 -12.28
CA GLY A 268 31.07 -11.36 -12.37
C GLY A 268 31.92 -12.59 -12.69
N GLY A 269 32.74 -12.51 -13.73
CA GLY A 269 33.73 -13.55 -14.07
C GLY A 269 34.88 -13.61 -13.05
N GLY A 270 35.09 -12.54 -12.27
CA GLY A 270 36.05 -12.50 -11.18
C GLY A 270 35.39 -12.85 -9.84
N GLN A 271 36.14 -13.49 -8.96
CA GLN A 271 35.71 -13.75 -7.61
C GLN A 271 36.22 -12.64 -6.69
N LEU A 272 35.42 -12.24 -5.70
CA LEU A 272 35.78 -11.27 -4.67
C LEU A 272 36.78 -11.96 -3.74
N LYS A 273 38.07 -11.71 -3.93
CA LYS A 273 39.15 -12.32 -3.13
C LYS A 273 39.33 -11.59 -1.81
N ASN A 274 39.78 -12.33 -0.80
CA ASN A 274 39.98 -11.80 0.56
C ASN A 274 38.76 -11.05 1.09
N LEU A 275 37.56 -11.53 0.71
CA LEU A 275 36.31 -10.91 1.12
C LEU A 275 36.14 -10.93 2.62
N SER A 276 35.77 -9.81 3.18
CA SER A 276 35.36 -9.64 4.56
C SER A 276 34.11 -8.78 4.66
N TYR A 277 33.30 -9.03 5.67
CA TYR A 277 32.12 -8.21 5.96
C TYR A 277 31.97 -7.99 7.45
N ASP A 278 31.35 -6.86 7.80
CA ASP A 278 30.88 -6.51 9.14
C ASP A 278 29.49 -5.88 9.02
N ILE A 279 28.49 -6.54 9.59
CA ILE A 279 27.10 -6.11 9.65
C ILE A 279 26.61 -6.03 11.10
N SER A 280 27.53 -5.77 12.04
CA SER A 280 27.20 -5.49 13.44
C SER A 280 26.29 -4.27 13.59
N ASP A 281 26.41 -3.33 12.66
CA ASP A 281 25.41 -2.29 12.38
C ASP A 281 24.68 -2.64 11.08
N PRO A 282 23.45 -3.19 11.13
CA PRO A 282 22.70 -3.58 9.93
C PRO A 282 22.38 -2.41 9.00
N GLN A 283 22.33 -1.18 9.51
CA GLN A 283 22.10 0.02 8.71
C GLN A 283 23.35 0.47 7.95
N ASN A 284 24.53 0.02 8.36
CA ASN A 284 25.80 0.38 7.77
C ASN A 284 26.69 -0.86 7.52
N PRO A 285 26.25 -1.84 6.73
CA PRO A 285 27.05 -3.02 6.41
C PRO A 285 28.36 -2.61 5.71
N ILE A 286 29.47 -3.19 6.15
CA ILE A 286 30.79 -2.95 5.58
C ILE A 286 31.21 -4.22 4.83
N VAL A 287 31.67 -4.04 3.59
CA VAL A 287 32.25 -5.11 2.77
C VAL A 287 33.60 -4.65 2.22
N ASN A 288 34.62 -5.49 2.33
CA ASN A 288 35.93 -5.26 1.74
C ASN A 288 36.39 -6.49 0.99
N PHE A 289 37.07 -6.28 -0.15
CA PHE A 289 37.68 -7.32 -0.96
C PHE A 289 38.86 -6.74 -1.77
N ASP A 290 39.69 -7.60 -2.36
CA ASP A 290 40.79 -7.17 -3.21
C ASP A 290 40.25 -6.56 -4.51
N GLY A 291 40.58 -5.29 -4.78
CA GLY A 291 40.06 -4.54 -5.93
C GLY A 291 38.70 -3.90 -5.63
N THR A 292 37.94 -3.64 -6.67
CA THR A 292 36.62 -2.97 -6.62
C THR A 292 35.65 -3.62 -7.60
N TYR A 293 34.36 -3.30 -7.50
CA TYR A 293 33.36 -3.74 -8.47
C TYR A 293 33.66 -3.28 -9.91
N ARG A 294 34.45 -2.21 -10.09
CA ARG A 294 34.90 -1.73 -11.40
C ARG A 294 35.89 -2.68 -12.08
N ASP A 295 36.61 -3.46 -11.29
CA ASP A 295 37.62 -4.42 -11.78
C ASP A 295 36.99 -5.76 -12.17
N VAL A 296 35.73 -5.98 -11.84
CA VAL A 296 35.03 -7.24 -12.14
C VAL A 296 34.55 -7.25 -13.58
N ASP A 297 34.82 -8.34 -14.29
CA ASP A 297 34.27 -8.61 -15.61
C ASP A 297 32.89 -9.26 -15.47
N TYR A 298 31.87 -8.56 -15.94
CA TYR A 298 30.50 -9.04 -15.90
C TYR A 298 30.07 -9.61 -17.24
N SER A 299 29.37 -10.75 -17.19
CA SER A 299 28.69 -11.34 -18.35
C SER A 299 27.19 -11.38 -18.08
N THR A 300 26.38 -11.13 -19.10
CA THR A 300 24.91 -11.26 -19.03
C THR A 300 24.55 -12.69 -18.68
N ARG A 301 23.71 -12.86 -17.66
CA ARG A 301 23.24 -14.17 -17.23
C ARG A 301 21.77 -14.37 -17.51
N LEU A 302 20.95 -13.35 -17.25
CA LEU A 302 19.52 -13.42 -17.34
C LEU A 302 18.96 -12.04 -17.71
N LEU A 303 18.01 -12.00 -18.62
CA LEU A 303 17.15 -10.86 -18.86
C LEU A 303 15.75 -11.21 -18.36
N VAL A 304 15.16 -10.31 -17.62
CA VAL A 304 13.83 -10.49 -17.03
C VAL A 304 12.99 -9.28 -17.36
N ASP A 305 11.75 -9.49 -17.79
CA ASP A 305 10.72 -8.49 -17.83
C ASP A 305 9.76 -8.76 -16.69
N ALA A 306 9.69 -7.86 -15.72
CA ALA A 306 8.60 -7.84 -14.78
C ALA A 306 7.55 -6.88 -15.32
N ILE A 307 6.35 -7.38 -15.48
CA ILE A 307 5.18 -6.64 -15.95
C ILE A 307 4.09 -6.76 -14.91
N GLY A 308 3.29 -5.73 -14.78
CA GLY A 308 2.13 -5.74 -13.89
C GLY A 308 1.09 -4.76 -14.37
N GLY A 309 -0.15 -5.07 -14.12
CA GLY A 309 -1.27 -4.17 -14.37
C GLY A 309 -2.44 -4.59 -13.51
N LEU A 310 -3.13 -3.60 -12.96
CA LEU A 310 -4.39 -3.79 -12.25
C LEU A 310 -5.31 -2.63 -12.58
N TYR A 311 -6.49 -2.96 -13.04
CA TYR A 311 -7.51 -2.03 -13.47
C TYR A 311 -8.74 -2.28 -12.62
N THR A 312 -9.26 -1.25 -11.95
CA THR A 312 -10.49 -1.38 -11.19
C THR A 312 -11.53 -0.37 -11.67
N GLU A 313 -12.76 -0.84 -11.82
CA GLU A 313 -13.94 -0.01 -12.01
C GLU A 313 -14.84 -0.18 -10.78
N THR A 314 -15.34 0.92 -10.23
CA THR A 314 -16.23 0.88 -9.07
C THR A 314 -17.39 1.84 -9.28
N ASP A 315 -18.60 1.32 -9.29
CA ASP A 315 -19.83 2.09 -9.19
C ASP A 315 -20.31 2.05 -7.74
N GLN A 316 -20.37 3.21 -7.08
CA GLN A 316 -20.79 3.32 -5.69
C GLN A 316 -22.02 4.20 -5.55
N PHE A 317 -22.99 3.73 -4.78
CA PHE A 317 -24.14 4.51 -4.32
C PHE A 317 -24.19 4.52 -2.81
N LYS A 318 -24.34 5.71 -2.20
CA LYS A 318 -24.48 5.88 -0.75
C LYS A 318 -25.59 6.86 -0.41
N ILE A 319 -26.37 6.53 0.60
CA ILE A 319 -27.36 7.42 1.19
C ILE A 319 -27.22 7.38 2.72
N ASP A 320 -27.12 8.58 3.31
CA ASP A 320 -27.14 8.79 4.75
C ASP A 320 -28.36 9.66 5.08
N ILE A 321 -29.10 9.29 6.11
CA ILE A 321 -30.28 10.01 6.59
C ILE A 321 -30.11 10.19 8.08
N SER A 322 -30.23 11.44 8.57
CA SER A 322 -30.14 11.74 9.99
C SER A 322 -31.27 12.64 10.47
N ARG A 323 -31.50 12.61 11.76
CA ARG A 323 -32.49 13.43 12.44
C ARG A 323 -32.10 13.68 13.89
N GLU A 324 -32.12 14.94 14.28
CA GLU A 324 -32.05 15.32 15.67
C GLU A 324 -33.35 14.92 16.41
N ASN A 325 -33.21 14.39 17.60
CA ASN A 325 -34.33 14.04 18.47
C ASN A 325 -34.02 14.44 19.93
N ASN A 326 -34.96 14.25 20.83
CA ASN A 326 -34.81 14.63 22.25
C ASN A 326 -33.69 13.90 23.01
N ARG A 327 -33.00 12.95 22.37
CA ARG A 327 -31.91 12.16 22.95
C ARG A 327 -30.56 12.39 22.25
N GLY A 328 -30.52 13.23 21.22
CA GLY A 328 -29.40 13.47 20.32
C GLY A 328 -29.74 13.10 18.88
N GLU A 329 -28.81 12.59 18.10
CA GLU A 329 -28.96 12.31 16.66
C GLU A 329 -29.21 10.82 16.38
N LEU A 330 -30.28 10.51 15.64
CA LEU A 330 -30.48 9.22 14.98
C LEU A 330 -29.99 9.29 13.54
N LYS A 331 -29.13 8.36 13.13
CA LYS A 331 -28.59 8.26 11.77
C LYS A 331 -28.71 6.84 11.25
N PHE A 332 -29.05 6.67 9.98
CA PHE A 332 -29.02 5.40 9.27
C PHE A 332 -28.69 5.62 7.80
N GLY A 333 -28.21 4.58 7.14
CA GLY A 333 -27.85 4.69 5.73
C GLY A 333 -27.69 3.36 5.06
N LEU A 334 -27.57 3.44 3.73
CA LEU A 334 -27.34 2.33 2.83
C LEU A 334 -26.15 2.67 1.93
N GLN A 335 -25.41 1.64 1.57
CA GLN A 335 -24.33 1.71 0.58
C GLN A 335 -24.41 0.50 -0.33
N TYR A 336 -24.18 0.71 -1.61
CA TYR A 336 -24.03 -0.32 -2.63
C TYR A 336 -22.77 0.00 -3.44
N ASP A 337 -21.88 -0.99 -3.55
CA ASP A 337 -20.68 -0.90 -4.39
C ASP A 337 -20.68 -2.09 -5.35
N ASP A 338 -20.43 -1.81 -6.61
CA ASP A 338 -20.16 -2.80 -7.66
C ASP A 338 -18.73 -2.58 -8.12
N ARG A 339 -17.85 -3.57 -7.92
CA ARG A 339 -16.41 -3.46 -8.13
C ARG A 339 -15.94 -4.55 -9.08
N ILE A 340 -15.24 -4.15 -10.12
CA ILE A 340 -14.58 -5.06 -11.05
C ILE A 340 -13.08 -4.80 -10.98
N ALA A 341 -12.28 -5.86 -10.83
CA ALA A 341 -10.83 -5.79 -10.84
C ALA A 341 -10.26 -6.77 -11.86
N THR A 342 -9.55 -6.26 -12.85
CA THR A 342 -8.91 -7.06 -13.90
C THR A 342 -7.44 -6.72 -14.02
N GLY A 343 -6.63 -7.66 -14.51
CA GLY A 343 -5.20 -7.42 -14.69
C GLY A 343 -4.36 -8.67 -14.54
N GLY A 344 -3.19 -8.48 -13.99
CA GLY A 344 -2.24 -9.55 -13.72
C GLY A 344 -0.85 -9.01 -13.38
N GLY A 345 0.04 -9.92 -13.03
CA GLY A 345 1.44 -9.62 -12.81
C GLY A 345 2.29 -10.81 -13.18
N ALA A 346 3.43 -10.57 -13.79
CA ALA A 346 4.33 -11.63 -14.16
C ALA A 346 5.79 -11.19 -14.12
N THR A 347 6.62 -12.13 -13.75
CA THR A 347 8.06 -12.06 -13.99
C THR A 347 8.40 -13.02 -15.13
N LEU A 348 8.55 -12.48 -16.32
CA LEU A 348 8.87 -13.26 -17.52
C LEU A 348 10.38 -13.40 -17.62
N ALA A 349 10.91 -14.52 -17.14
CA ALA A 349 12.31 -14.87 -17.36
C ALA A 349 12.50 -15.32 -18.80
N THR A 350 13.06 -14.45 -19.61
CA THR A 350 13.07 -14.67 -21.04
C THR A 350 14.26 -15.43 -21.55
N ILE A 351 15.37 -15.51 -20.80
CA ILE A 351 16.55 -16.26 -21.29
C ILE A 351 17.45 -16.65 -20.13
N SER A 352 17.49 -17.94 -19.82
CA SER A 352 18.63 -18.57 -19.19
C SER A 352 19.71 -18.73 -20.26
N VAL A 353 20.76 -17.96 -20.18
CA VAL A 353 21.83 -18.01 -21.16
C VAL A 353 22.83 -19.10 -20.78
N GLU A 354 22.49 -20.34 -20.98
CA GLU A 354 23.43 -21.45 -20.80
C GLU A 354 24.46 -21.56 -21.93
N GLY A 355 24.28 -20.83 -23.00
CA GLY A 355 25.21 -20.73 -24.12
C GLY A 355 25.94 -19.40 -24.25
N GLY A 356 25.71 -18.48 -23.30
CA GLY A 356 26.26 -17.14 -23.36
C GLY A 356 25.58 -16.29 -24.44
N TYR A 357 24.79 -15.24 -24.03
CA TYR A 357 24.80 -14.10 -24.92
C TYR A 357 26.26 -13.71 -25.07
N PRO A 358 26.69 -13.41 -26.25
CA PRO A 358 28.00 -12.83 -26.39
C PRO A 358 27.96 -11.57 -25.51
N SER A 359 28.78 -11.55 -24.46
CA SER A 359 29.12 -10.34 -23.72
C SER A 359 29.52 -9.17 -24.64
N ASP A 360 29.66 -9.47 -25.87
CA ASP A 360 30.09 -8.65 -26.98
C ASP A 360 28.94 -7.80 -27.58
N VAL A 361 27.66 -8.12 -27.35
CA VAL A 361 26.55 -7.37 -27.96
C VAL A 361 26.16 -6.16 -27.11
N CYS A 362 26.13 -6.28 -25.75
CA CYS A 362 25.82 -5.20 -24.84
C CYS A 362 26.73 -5.32 -23.61
N ASP A 363 27.99 -4.90 -23.75
CA ASP A 363 28.92 -4.93 -22.61
C ASP A 363 28.53 -3.84 -21.61
N PRO A 364 28.13 -4.20 -20.37
CA PRO A 364 27.79 -3.20 -19.36
C PRO A 364 28.90 -2.20 -19.04
N LYS A 365 30.15 -2.51 -19.41
CA LYS A 365 31.29 -1.61 -19.23
C LYS A 365 31.20 -0.37 -20.12
N GLU A 366 30.61 -0.49 -21.31
CA GLU A 366 30.46 0.61 -22.26
C GLU A 366 29.45 1.66 -21.78
N TYR A 367 28.54 1.29 -20.88
CA TYR A 367 27.48 2.13 -20.33
C TYR A 367 27.79 2.68 -18.94
N ARG A 368 29.05 2.58 -18.48
CA ARG A 368 29.45 3.05 -17.15
C ARG A 368 29.42 4.56 -17.07
N LEU A 369 28.76 5.05 -16.05
CA LEU A 369 28.77 6.44 -15.62
C LEU A 369 29.68 6.65 -14.38
N GLY A 370 29.47 7.74 -13.65
CA GLY A 370 30.17 8.06 -12.42
C GLY A 370 29.96 7.04 -11.28
N ASN A 371 30.66 7.25 -10.17
CA ASN A 371 30.44 6.49 -8.93
C ASN A 371 29.08 6.82 -8.33
N PHE A 372 28.57 5.94 -7.46
CA PHE A 372 27.40 6.25 -6.66
C PHE A 372 27.57 7.57 -5.90
N ALA A 373 26.46 8.29 -5.74
CA ALA A 373 26.47 9.60 -5.08
C ALA A 373 26.88 9.49 -3.61
N SER A 374 26.54 8.36 -2.95
CA SER A 374 26.94 8.12 -1.56
C SER A 374 28.45 7.85 -1.44
N PRO A 375 29.18 8.64 -0.64
CA PRO A 375 30.59 8.38 -0.36
C PRO A 375 30.84 7.01 0.28
N ARG A 376 29.84 6.43 0.96
CA ARG A 376 29.93 5.10 1.60
C ARG A 376 30.17 3.99 0.60
N ASP A 377 29.61 4.10 -0.60
CA ASP A 377 29.67 3.05 -1.63
C ASP A 377 30.90 3.18 -2.53
N ASN A 378 31.60 4.31 -2.45
CA ASN A 378 32.85 4.50 -3.16
C ASN A 378 33.96 3.53 -2.76
N SER A 379 33.95 3.03 -1.52
CA SER A 379 34.96 2.08 -1.02
C SER A 379 34.93 0.74 -1.76
N VAL A 380 33.78 0.31 -2.26
CA VAL A 380 33.63 -0.92 -3.04
C VAL A 380 33.63 -0.66 -4.56
N GLY A 381 33.68 0.61 -4.98
CA GLY A 381 33.70 1.02 -6.38
C GLY A 381 32.40 0.78 -7.13
N ALA A 382 31.26 0.88 -6.43
CA ALA A 382 29.93 0.86 -7.05
C ALA A 382 29.76 2.09 -7.97
N PHE A 383 29.10 1.91 -9.10
CA PHE A 383 28.96 2.94 -10.14
C PHE A 383 27.60 2.88 -10.81
N TYR A 384 27.15 4.02 -11.33
CA TYR A 384 25.98 4.11 -12.18
C TYR A 384 26.24 3.55 -13.57
N THR A 385 25.17 3.08 -14.19
CA THR A 385 25.08 2.84 -15.62
C THR A 385 24.07 3.79 -16.23
N ASP A 386 24.21 4.02 -17.52
CA ASP A 386 23.13 4.54 -18.36
C ASP A 386 22.15 3.38 -18.60
N ASN A 387 21.19 3.21 -17.68
CA ASN A 387 20.26 2.09 -17.69
C ASN A 387 19.36 2.12 -18.93
N PRO A 388 18.78 3.27 -19.34
CA PRO A 388 18.01 3.36 -20.57
C PRO A 388 18.81 2.93 -21.80
N ALA A 389 20.01 3.44 -22.01
CA ALA A 389 20.83 3.09 -23.17
C ALA A 389 21.27 1.60 -23.16
N LEU A 390 21.59 1.05 -21.98
CA LEU A 390 21.89 -0.38 -21.85
C LEU A 390 20.65 -1.23 -22.10
N ASN A 391 19.49 -0.82 -21.62
CA ASN A 391 18.22 -1.50 -21.85
C ASN A 391 17.84 -1.49 -23.34
N ASP A 392 18.03 -0.38 -24.03
CA ASP A 392 17.82 -0.27 -25.49
C ASP A 392 18.71 -1.24 -26.27
N CYS A 393 19.96 -1.38 -25.89
CA CYS A 393 20.83 -2.40 -26.47
C CYS A 393 20.29 -3.82 -26.20
N LEU A 394 19.94 -4.13 -24.96
CA LEU A 394 19.43 -5.45 -24.57
C LEU A 394 18.09 -5.77 -25.23
N ASN A 395 17.27 -4.79 -25.54
CA ASN A 395 16.01 -4.95 -26.27
C ASN A 395 16.22 -5.50 -27.70
N THR A 396 17.40 -5.32 -28.28
CA THR A 396 17.72 -5.90 -29.60
C THR A 396 17.80 -7.43 -29.58
N VAL A 397 18.02 -8.02 -28.41
CA VAL A 397 18.17 -9.47 -28.20
C VAL A 397 17.10 -10.05 -27.28
N ARG A 398 16.26 -9.19 -26.71
CA ARG A 398 15.14 -9.59 -25.86
C ARG A 398 13.97 -10.05 -26.73
N PRO A 399 13.27 -11.17 -26.39
CA PRO A 399 12.05 -11.57 -27.07
C PRO A 399 10.96 -10.48 -26.99
N ALA A 400 10.04 -10.53 -27.91
CA ALA A 400 8.86 -9.65 -27.86
C ALA A 400 8.09 -9.91 -26.55
N ARG A 401 7.63 -8.83 -25.93
CA ARG A 401 6.79 -8.86 -24.72
C ARG A 401 5.49 -9.63 -25.02
N SER A 402 5.12 -10.54 -24.14
CA SER A 402 3.83 -11.25 -24.17
C SER A 402 2.83 -10.60 -23.23
N ASP A 403 1.55 -10.95 -23.39
CA ASP A 403 0.52 -10.62 -22.39
C ASP A 403 0.79 -11.34 -21.06
N PHE A 404 0.03 -10.97 -20.03
CA PHE A 404 0.10 -11.63 -18.74
C PHE A 404 -0.15 -13.14 -18.88
N PRO A 405 0.67 -13.99 -18.25
CA PRO A 405 0.40 -15.42 -18.17
C PRO A 405 -0.96 -15.68 -17.51
N ASP A 406 -1.65 -16.72 -17.94
CA ASP A 406 -2.97 -17.03 -17.40
C ASP A 406 -2.96 -17.38 -15.89
N ASP A 407 -1.84 -17.91 -15.38
CA ASP A 407 -1.65 -18.20 -13.96
C ASP A 407 -1.36 -16.95 -13.09
N GLU A 408 -1.18 -15.80 -13.73
CA GLU A 408 -1.00 -14.51 -13.04
C GLU A 408 -2.15 -13.52 -13.26
N LYS A 409 -3.19 -13.92 -14.01
CA LYS A 409 -4.36 -13.06 -14.27
C LYS A 409 -5.19 -12.82 -13.01
N ILE A 410 -5.74 -11.63 -12.95
CA ILE A 410 -6.74 -11.18 -11.99
C ILE A 410 -8.02 -10.93 -12.79
N ASP A 411 -9.13 -11.52 -12.34
CA ASP A 411 -10.47 -11.31 -12.88
C ASP A 411 -11.45 -11.52 -11.73
N ILE A 412 -11.92 -10.44 -11.15
CA ILE A 412 -12.68 -10.41 -9.90
C ILE A 412 -13.85 -9.45 -10.03
N GLU A 413 -15.03 -9.92 -9.65
CA GLU A 413 -16.23 -9.12 -9.44
C GLU A 413 -16.61 -9.17 -7.95
N GLU A 414 -16.88 -8.02 -7.36
CA GLU A 414 -17.28 -7.92 -5.95
C GLU A 414 -18.44 -6.94 -5.80
N VAL A 415 -19.56 -7.44 -5.28
CA VAL A 415 -20.73 -6.63 -4.96
C VAL A 415 -20.85 -6.54 -3.45
N LEU A 416 -20.87 -5.30 -2.93
CA LEU A 416 -21.08 -5.00 -1.52
C LEU A 416 -22.43 -4.29 -1.34
N PHE A 417 -23.26 -4.84 -0.47
CA PHE A 417 -24.42 -4.13 0.08
C PHE A 417 -24.21 -3.91 1.58
N ALA A 418 -24.32 -2.65 2.02
CA ALA A 418 -24.20 -2.33 3.43
C ALA A 418 -25.38 -1.50 3.93
N ALA A 419 -25.76 -1.74 5.16
CA ALA A 419 -26.78 -0.96 5.88
C ALA A 419 -26.28 -0.67 7.31
N TYR A 420 -26.60 0.50 7.82
CA TYR A 420 -26.27 0.81 9.21
C TYR A 420 -27.38 1.63 9.90
N VAL A 421 -27.39 1.53 11.23
CA VAL A 421 -28.15 2.39 12.12
C VAL A 421 -27.26 2.82 13.30
N MET A 422 -27.34 4.07 13.69
CA MET A 422 -26.54 4.63 14.77
C MET A 422 -27.36 5.68 15.52
N GLN A 423 -27.24 5.71 16.85
CA GLN A 423 -27.85 6.72 17.71
C GLN A 423 -26.77 7.36 18.57
N THR A 424 -26.67 8.66 18.51
CA THR A 424 -25.95 9.49 19.49
C THR A 424 -26.91 9.84 20.61
N PHE A 425 -26.54 9.53 21.85
CA PHE A 425 -27.28 9.93 23.06
C PHE A 425 -26.50 11.06 23.73
N GLU A 426 -27.16 12.20 23.87
CA GLU A 426 -26.64 13.34 24.63
C GLU A 426 -27.07 13.24 26.10
N MET A 427 -26.11 13.35 27.00
CA MET A 427 -26.28 13.29 28.44
C MET A 427 -25.65 14.51 29.10
N ASP A 428 -26.06 14.84 30.30
CA ASP A 428 -25.46 15.95 31.07
C ASP A 428 -23.95 15.78 31.33
N TRP A 429 -23.46 14.57 31.24
CA TRP A 429 -22.06 14.19 31.52
C TRP A 429 -21.24 13.85 30.26
N GLY A 430 -21.81 13.98 29.05
CA GLY A 430 -21.15 13.67 27.81
C GLY A 430 -22.05 12.96 26.81
N THR A 431 -21.46 12.08 25.95
CA THR A 431 -22.20 11.42 24.87
C THR A 431 -21.94 9.92 24.81
N ILE A 432 -22.96 9.17 24.37
CA ILE A 432 -22.83 7.76 23.96
C ILE A 432 -23.22 7.68 22.49
N VAL A 433 -22.35 7.11 21.66
CA VAL A 433 -22.67 6.75 20.27
C VAL A 433 -22.71 5.24 20.17
N ALA A 434 -23.84 4.67 19.74
CA ALA A 434 -24.00 3.24 19.58
C ALA A 434 -24.60 2.95 18.21
N GLY A 435 -24.03 1.97 17.49
CA GLY A 435 -24.47 1.61 16.15
C GLY A 435 -24.17 0.18 15.77
N LEU A 436 -24.82 -0.23 14.69
CA LEU A 436 -24.60 -1.50 14.03
C LEU A 436 -24.56 -1.26 12.52
N ARG A 437 -23.52 -1.77 11.90
CA ARG A 437 -23.39 -1.89 10.45
C ARG A 437 -23.45 -3.36 10.06
N VAL A 438 -24.13 -3.65 8.97
CA VAL A 438 -24.17 -4.98 8.37
C VAL A 438 -23.66 -4.83 6.93
N GLU A 439 -22.71 -5.66 6.55
CA GLU A 439 -22.19 -5.73 5.18
C GLU A 439 -22.41 -7.14 4.64
N ASP A 440 -23.09 -7.23 3.50
CA ASP A 440 -23.24 -8.43 2.71
C ASP A 440 -22.40 -8.32 1.45
N THR A 441 -21.49 -9.26 1.24
CA THR A 441 -20.53 -9.25 0.14
C THR A 441 -20.71 -10.49 -0.71
N GLU A 442 -20.95 -10.30 -2.00
CA GLU A 442 -20.82 -11.32 -3.01
C GLU A 442 -19.50 -11.12 -3.77
N TYR A 443 -18.74 -12.19 -3.92
CA TYR A 443 -17.43 -12.20 -4.55
C TYR A 443 -17.38 -13.33 -5.57
N GLU A 444 -16.99 -12.99 -6.80
CA GLU A 444 -16.74 -13.94 -7.87
C GLU A 444 -15.36 -13.70 -8.49
N THR A 445 -14.57 -14.75 -8.65
CA THR A 445 -13.28 -14.68 -9.35
C THR A 445 -13.16 -15.79 -10.35
N SER A 446 -12.59 -15.48 -11.50
CA SER A 446 -12.30 -16.44 -12.55
C SER A 446 -10.81 -16.41 -12.93
N GLY A 447 -10.28 -17.53 -13.37
CA GLY A 447 -8.88 -17.64 -13.78
C GLY A 447 -8.57 -19.00 -14.38
N PHE A 448 -7.30 -19.25 -14.65
CA PHE A 448 -6.83 -20.46 -15.29
C PHE A 448 -5.87 -21.21 -14.38
N LYS A 449 -6.10 -22.51 -14.24
CA LYS A 449 -5.11 -23.43 -13.70
C LYS A 449 -4.14 -23.80 -14.79
N LEU A 450 -2.86 -23.64 -14.56
CA LEU A 450 -1.82 -24.14 -15.44
C LEU A 450 -1.11 -25.32 -14.76
N ALA A 451 -1.03 -26.45 -15.47
CA ALA A 451 -0.14 -27.51 -15.04
C ALA A 451 1.31 -27.06 -15.28
N THR A 452 2.10 -26.91 -14.25
CA THR A 452 3.54 -26.74 -14.37
C THR A 452 4.16 -28.10 -14.62
N VAL A 453 4.94 -28.22 -15.69
CA VAL A 453 5.68 -29.44 -16.01
C VAL A 453 7.07 -29.31 -15.39
N SER A 454 7.41 -30.16 -14.44
CA SER A 454 8.77 -30.23 -13.89
C SER A 454 9.70 -30.95 -14.87
N ASP A 455 11.03 -30.79 -14.72
CA ASP A 455 12.03 -31.49 -15.56
C ASP A 455 11.88 -33.00 -15.44
N GLU A 456 11.45 -33.51 -14.29
CA GLU A 456 11.16 -34.95 -14.10
C GLU A 456 9.96 -35.41 -14.91
N ASP A 457 8.93 -34.54 -15.07
CA ASP A 457 7.72 -34.84 -15.84
C ASP A 457 8.03 -34.98 -17.35
N ILE A 458 8.96 -34.17 -17.86
CA ILE A 458 9.42 -34.23 -19.25
C ILE A 458 10.12 -35.55 -19.51
N GLU A 459 10.92 -36.05 -18.57
CA GLU A 459 11.66 -37.29 -18.68
C GLU A 459 10.76 -38.53 -18.69
N PHE A 460 9.62 -38.49 -18.02
CA PHE A 460 8.63 -39.58 -17.95
C PHE A 460 7.56 -39.54 -19.05
N GLY A 461 7.49 -38.51 -19.87
CA GLY A 461 6.62 -38.45 -21.07
C GLY A 461 5.11 -38.45 -20.79
N ASN A 462 4.69 -38.14 -19.56
CA ASN A 462 3.33 -38.41 -19.09
C ASN A 462 2.37 -37.18 -19.04
N ILE A 463 2.83 -35.97 -19.41
CA ILE A 463 1.97 -34.79 -19.32
C ILE A 463 2.05 -33.98 -20.61
N ALA A 464 0.87 -33.75 -21.21
CA ALA A 464 0.77 -32.77 -22.29
C ALA A 464 1.01 -31.36 -21.70
N ALA A 465 2.11 -30.73 -22.11
CA ALA A 465 2.41 -29.37 -21.74
C ALA A 465 1.22 -28.46 -22.13
N GLY A 466 0.69 -27.69 -21.17
CA GLY A 466 -0.24 -26.61 -21.44
C GLY A 466 -1.72 -26.99 -21.44
N SER A 467 -2.17 -27.95 -20.62
CA SER A 467 -3.62 -28.06 -20.36
C SER A 467 -4.09 -26.88 -19.50
N LYS A 468 -4.95 -26.04 -20.09
CA LYS A 468 -5.62 -24.94 -19.38
C LYS A 468 -7.00 -25.39 -18.92
N GLU A 469 -7.26 -25.23 -17.66
CA GLU A 469 -8.61 -25.43 -17.09
C GLU A 469 -9.10 -24.11 -16.49
N VAL A 470 -10.38 -23.78 -16.73
CA VAL A 470 -11.01 -22.59 -16.14
C VAL A 470 -11.41 -22.92 -14.70
N LEU A 471 -10.99 -22.08 -13.77
CA LEU A 471 -11.45 -22.08 -12.39
C LEU A 471 -12.33 -20.86 -12.16
N SER A 472 -13.56 -21.05 -11.69
CA SER A 472 -14.42 -19.98 -11.22
C SER A 472 -14.88 -20.31 -9.79
N VAL A 473 -14.76 -19.35 -8.91
CA VAL A 473 -15.15 -19.46 -7.50
C VAL A 473 -16.08 -18.31 -7.16
N LYS A 474 -17.28 -18.65 -6.67
CA LYS A 474 -18.25 -17.69 -6.16
C LYS A 474 -18.45 -17.90 -4.67
N ARG A 475 -18.43 -16.81 -3.92
CA ARG A 475 -18.62 -16.81 -2.46
C ARG A 475 -19.51 -15.65 -2.04
N SER A 476 -20.21 -15.82 -0.92
CA SER A 476 -20.91 -14.73 -0.23
C SER A 476 -20.69 -14.86 1.27
N TYR A 477 -20.66 -13.73 1.95
CA TYR A 477 -20.54 -13.68 3.40
C TYR A 477 -21.15 -12.38 3.93
N THR A 478 -21.58 -12.41 5.20
CA THR A 478 -22.22 -11.28 5.87
C THR A 478 -21.50 -10.98 7.16
N ASN A 479 -21.04 -9.75 7.33
CA ASN A 479 -20.37 -9.27 8.54
C ASN A 479 -21.30 -8.36 9.35
N TYR A 480 -21.32 -8.56 10.68
CA TYR A 480 -22.03 -7.72 11.64
C TYR A 480 -21.03 -6.91 12.43
N LEU A 481 -21.07 -5.60 12.31
CA LEU A 481 -20.06 -4.66 12.82
C LEU A 481 -20.68 -3.71 13.86
N PRO A 482 -20.86 -4.17 15.12
CA PRO A 482 -21.31 -3.30 16.21
C PRO A 482 -20.21 -2.33 16.66
N SER A 483 -20.62 -1.13 17.10
CA SER A 483 -19.74 -0.17 17.75
C SER A 483 -20.44 0.58 18.87
N ILE A 484 -19.68 0.93 19.90
CA ILE A 484 -20.15 1.78 21.01
C ILE A 484 -19.01 2.68 21.48
N HIS A 485 -19.30 3.99 21.59
CA HIS A 485 -18.33 4.99 22.02
C HIS A 485 -18.95 5.82 23.12
N ILE A 486 -18.22 5.99 24.22
CA ILE A 486 -18.61 6.79 25.37
C ILE A 486 -17.62 7.92 25.54
N ASN A 487 -18.08 9.16 25.45
CA ASN A 487 -17.29 10.33 25.74
C ASN A 487 -17.81 10.91 27.07
N TYR A 488 -17.03 10.76 28.13
CA TYR A 488 -17.39 11.22 29.47
C TYR A 488 -16.64 12.50 29.81
N ASP A 489 -17.35 13.56 30.09
CA ASP A 489 -16.81 14.85 30.52
C ASP A 489 -16.47 14.80 32.02
N VAL A 490 -15.21 14.48 32.33
CA VAL A 490 -14.71 14.41 33.73
C VAL A 490 -14.72 15.79 34.38
N ALA A 491 -14.41 16.82 33.59
CA ALA A 491 -14.47 18.24 33.91
C ALA A 491 -14.57 19.03 32.59
N ASP A 492 -14.77 20.34 32.64
CA ASP A 492 -14.88 21.19 31.45
C ASP A 492 -13.65 21.07 30.52
N ASP A 493 -12.48 20.80 31.10
CA ASP A 493 -11.19 20.67 30.42
C ASP A 493 -10.68 19.22 30.30
N LYS A 494 -11.45 18.23 30.75
CA LYS A 494 -10.99 16.82 30.81
C LYS A 494 -12.05 15.87 30.30
N LYS A 495 -11.62 14.97 29.40
CA LYS A 495 -12.49 13.93 28.83
C LYS A 495 -11.89 12.54 29.01
N LEU A 496 -12.75 11.57 29.30
CA LEU A 496 -12.46 10.16 29.19
C LEU A 496 -13.26 9.59 28.02
N ARG A 497 -12.58 8.92 27.08
CA ARG A 497 -13.22 8.26 25.95
C ARG A 497 -13.01 6.76 26.07
N LEU A 498 -14.09 6.02 25.95
CA LEU A 498 -14.08 4.56 25.88
C LEU A 498 -14.73 4.14 24.57
N SER A 499 -14.10 3.28 23.82
CA SER A 499 -14.59 2.80 22.53
C SER A 499 -14.49 1.29 22.43
N TYR A 500 -15.55 0.68 21.94
CA TYR A 500 -15.52 -0.68 21.39
C TYR A 500 -15.90 -0.56 19.92
N SER A 501 -15.10 -1.16 19.04
CA SER A 501 -15.37 -1.16 17.60
C SER A 501 -14.94 -2.47 16.97
N THR A 502 -15.62 -2.82 15.90
CA THR A 502 -15.32 -3.97 15.06
C THR A 502 -14.98 -3.48 13.65
N GLY A 503 -14.26 -4.31 12.89
CA GLY A 503 -13.88 -4.01 11.53
C GLY A 503 -13.41 -5.27 10.81
N ILE A 504 -13.29 -5.19 9.50
CA ILE A 504 -12.80 -6.27 8.65
C ILE A 504 -11.67 -5.76 7.74
N SER A 505 -10.91 -6.72 7.17
CA SER A 505 -10.01 -6.46 6.04
C SER A 505 -10.20 -7.58 5.03
N ARG A 506 -10.58 -7.21 3.81
CA ARG A 506 -10.75 -8.17 2.72
C ARG A 506 -9.40 -8.52 2.11
N PRO A 507 -9.22 -9.77 1.61
CA PRO A 507 -8.02 -10.13 0.85
C PRO A 507 -7.81 -9.15 -0.31
N SER A 508 -6.56 -8.85 -0.63
CA SER A 508 -6.25 -8.07 -1.83
C SER A 508 -6.63 -8.86 -3.10
N TYR A 509 -6.77 -8.17 -4.22
CA TYR A 509 -7.11 -8.83 -5.49
C TYR A 509 -6.05 -9.85 -5.92
N ILE A 510 -4.77 -9.59 -5.63
CA ILE A 510 -3.66 -10.51 -5.91
C ILE A 510 -3.74 -11.75 -5.02
N GLU A 511 -4.05 -11.57 -3.73
CA GLU A 511 -4.18 -12.68 -2.78
C GLU A 511 -5.37 -13.58 -3.12
N ALA A 512 -6.49 -12.98 -3.53
CA ALA A 512 -7.78 -13.67 -3.74
C ALA A 512 -8.00 -14.16 -5.17
N ARG A 513 -7.09 -13.91 -6.12
CA ARG A 513 -7.26 -14.35 -7.52
C ARG A 513 -7.43 -15.87 -7.63
N ALA A 514 -8.21 -16.32 -8.61
CA ALA A 514 -8.40 -17.75 -8.91
C ALA A 514 -7.25 -18.35 -9.73
N ALA A 515 -6.30 -17.53 -10.18
CA ALA A 515 -5.19 -17.99 -11.00
C ALA A 515 -4.14 -18.69 -10.14
N ALA A 516 -3.72 -19.88 -10.55
CA ALA A 516 -2.72 -20.69 -9.86
C ALA A 516 -1.98 -21.62 -10.82
N SER A 517 -0.67 -21.71 -10.65
CA SER A 517 0.18 -22.72 -11.27
C SER A 517 0.06 -24.04 -10.51
N ILE A 518 -0.07 -25.16 -11.23
CA ILE A 518 -0.34 -26.48 -10.63
C ILE A 518 0.71 -27.47 -11.08
N GLY A 519 1.52 -27.94 -10.13
CA GLY A 519 2.41 -29.08 -10.29
C GLY A 519 1.68 -30.37 -9.94
N ILE A 520 1.23 -31.14 -10.96
CA ILE A 520 0.48 -32.38 -10.75
C ILE A 520 1.33 -33.45 -10.06
N ILE A 521 2.59 -33.58 -10.42
CA ILE A 521 3.51 -34.57 -9.83
C ILE A 521 4.05 -34.10 -8.49
N SER A 522 4.45 -32.83 -8.37
CA SER A 522 4.86 -32.26 -7.08
C SER A 522 3.70 -32.12 -6.09
N GLN A 523 2.44 -32.18 -6.57
CA GLN A 523 1.24 -31.94 -5.76
C GLN A 523 1.30 -30.57 -5.06
N GLU A 524 1.79 -29.56 -5.79
CA GLU A 524 1.98 -28.19 -5.32
C GLU A 524 1.15 -27.22 -6.16
N ILE A 525 0.54 -26.26 -5.49
CA ILE A 525 -0.24 -25.18 -6.09
C ILE A 525 0.42 -23.87 -5.68
N THR A 526 0.74 -23.01 -6.64
CA THR A 526 1.34 -21.69 -6.37
C THR A 526 0.48 -20.59 -6.97
N GLY A 527 0.30 -19.47 -6.26
CA GLY A 527 -0.47 -18.32 -6.74
C GLY A 527 -1.49 -17.79 -5.75
N GLY A 528 -2.62 -17.26 -6.24
CA GLY A 528 -3.69 -16.75 -5.40
C GLY A 528 -4.53 -17.85 -4.75
N ASN A 529 -5.23 -17.49 -3.69
CA ASN A 529 -6.14 -18.39 -2.97
C ASN A 529 -7.56 -17.78 -2.94
N PRO A 530 -8.46 -18.21 -3.84
CA PRO A 530 -9.82 -17.68 -3.91
C PRO A 530 -10.72 -18.09 -2.73
N PHE A 531 -10.21 -18.94 -1.83
CA PHE A 531 -10.93 -19.41 -0.64
C PHE A 531 -10.54 -18.64 0.63
N LEU A 532 -9.70 -17.61 0.53
CA LEU A 532 -9.36 -16.74 1.65
C LEU A 532 -10.61 -16.11 2.26
N LYS A 533 -10.68 -16.15 3.57
CA LYS A 533 -11.67 -15.40 4.34
C LYS A 533 -11.16 -14.00 4.61
N GLU A 534 -12.08 -13.09 4.82
CA GLU A 534 -11.78 -11.78 5.36
C GLU A 534 -11.18 -11.90 6.78
N GLU A 535 -10.27 -10.99 7.10
CA GLU A 535 -9.81 -10.80 8.47
C GLU A 535 -10.90 -10.06 9.25
N GLU A 536 -11.28 -10.53 10.41
CA GLU A 536 -12.27 -9.91 11.28
C GLU A 536 -11.60 -9.38 12.55
N SER A 537 -12.02 -8.23 13.05
CA SER A 537 -11.44 -7.70 14.27
C SER A 537 -12.45 -7.08 15.21
N TRP A 538 -12.13 -7.15 16.48
CA TRP A 538 -12.73 -6.30 17.50
C TRP A 538 -11.66 -5.62 18.35
N GLY A 539 -11.97 -4.46 18.93
CA GLY A 539 -11.01 -3.75 19.76
C GLY A 539 -11.65 -2.82 20.76
N ILE A 540 -10.88 -2.51 21.80
CA ILE A 540 -11.23 -1.59 22.86
C ILE A 540 -10.17 -0.51 22.97
N ASP A 541 -10.60 0.75 23.05
CA ASP A 541 -9.74 1.90 23.27
C ASP A 541 -10.22 2.65 24.52
N ALA A 542 -9.28 3.10 25.36
CA ALA A 542 -9.55 4.00 26.47
C ALA A 542 -8.57 5.18 26.41
N ALA A 543 -9.10 6.39 26.28
CA ALA A 543 -8.31 7.61 26.16
C ALA A 543 -8.69 8.62 27.24
N PHE A 544 -7.68 9.18 27.91
CA PHE A 544 -7.83 10.35 28.75
C PHE A 544 -7.25 11.55 28.02
N GLU A 545 -8.02 12.65 27.94
CA GLU A 545 -7.65 13.91 27.29
C GLU A 545 -7.78 15.06 28.29
N TRP A 546 -6.74 15.88 28.37
CA TRP A 546 -6.75 17.10 29.17
C TRP A 546 -6.39 18.30 28.29
N TYR A 547 -7.40 19.15 28.05
CA TYR A 547 -7.32 20.40 27.31
C TYR A 547 -7.01 21.54 28.28
N TYR A 548 -5.75 21.68 28.67
CA TYR A 548 -5.35 22.62 29.73
C TYR A 548 -5.24 24.07 29.27
N ASP A 549 -5.38 24.35 27.97
CA ASP A 549 -5.70 25.64 27.38
C ASP A 549 -6.30 25.47 25.96
N GLU A 550 -6.67 26.59 25.28
CA GLU A 550 -7.36 26.57 23.97
C GLU A 550 -6.59 25.85 22.84
N ALA A 551 -5.28 25.71 22.95
CA ALA A 551 -4.43 25.11 21.92
C ALA A 551 -3.47 24.05 22.46
N SER A 552 -3.63 23.64 23.72
CA SER A 552 -2.75 22.69 24.39
C SER A 552 -3.51 21.47 24.88
N LEU A 553 -2.98 20.31 24.55
CA LEU A 553 -3.59 19.02 24.83
C LEU A 553 -2.54 18.05 25.41
N PHE A 554 -2.89 17.38 26.49
CA PHE A 554 -2.21 16.16 26.94
C PHE A 554 -3.18 14.99 26.80
N SER A 555 -2.75 13.91 26.16
CA SER A 555 -3.56 12.69 26.05
C SER A 555 -2.76 11.42 26.29
N VAL A 556 -3.44 10.45 26.88
CA VAL A 556 -2.94 9.06 27.02
C VAL A 556 -4.04 8.13 26.52
N THR A 557 -3.69 7.25 25.59
CA THR A 557 -4.59 6.23 25.06
C THR A 557 -4.00 4.85 25.29
N VAL A 558 -4.79 3.93 25.81
CA VAL A 558 -4.49 2.50 25.90
C VAL A 558 -5.42 1.78 24.95
N PHE A 559 -4.92 0.83 24.20
CA PHE A 559 -5.72 0.09 23.24
C PHE A 559 -5.35 -1.40 23.22
N HIS A 560 -6.35 -2.21 22.87
CA HIS A 560 -6.21 -3.64 22.61
C HIS A 560 -7.12 -4.01 21.45
N ARG A 561 -6.62 -4.86 20.54
CA ARG A 561 -7.36 -5.35 19.37
C ARG A 561 -7.01 -6.80 19.10
N GLU A 562 -8.01 -7.61 18.87
CA GLU A 562 -7.88 -8.97 18.36
C GLU A 562 -8.29 -9.04 16.89
N ILE A 563 -7.63 -9.90 16.13
CA ILE A 563 -7.82 -10.06 14.69
C ILE A 563 -7.86 -11.55 14.38
N ASP A 564 -8.98 -12.01 13.86
CA ASP A 564 -9.17 -13.40 13.42
C ASP A 564 -8.82 -13.56 11.93
N ASN A 565 -8.43 -14.76 11.52
CA ASN A 565 -8.16 -15.12 10.11
C ASN A 565 -7.03 -14.28 9.46
N VAL A 566 -6.00 -13.88 10.17
CA VAL A 566 -4.90 -13.05 9.63
C VAL A 566 -4.33 -13.67 8.34
N ILE A 567 -4.33 -12.90 7.26
CA ILE A 567 -3.84 -13.34 5.96
C ILE A 567 -2.31 -13.18 5.90
N SER A 568 -1.63 -14.27 5.58
CA SER A 568 -0.18 -14.28 5.40
C SER A 568 0.24 -15.22 4.28
N GLU A 569 1.40 -14.95 3.68
CA GLU A 569 2.05 -15.93 2.81
C GLU A 569 2.41 -17.17 3.62
N SER A 570 2.02 -18.31 3.12
CA SER A 570 2.24 -19.58 3.80
C SER A 570 2.18 -20.77 2.84
N SER A 571 2.70 -21.89 3.30
CA SER A 571 2.43 -23.20 2.71
C SER A 571 1.34 -23.88 3.53
N SER A 572 0.24 -24.22 2.91
CA SER A 572 -0.88 -24.90 3.54
C SER A 572 -1.30 -26.12 2.73
N LYS A 573 -2.01 -27.06 3.37
CA LYS A 573 -2.58 -28.21 2.68
C LYS A 573 -4.02 -27.89 2.25
N VAL A 574 -4.31 -28.06 0.96
CA VAL A 574 -5.64 -27.87 0.38
C VAL A 574 -6.11 -29.12 -0.35
N ASP A 575 -7.40 -29.25 -0.55
CA ASP A 575 -7.94 -30.31 -1.41
C ASP A 575 -7.57 -30.03 -2.86
N GLY A 576 -6.67 -30.84 -3.42
CA GLY A 576 -6.18 -30.65 -4.79
C GLY A 576 -7.26 -30.69 -5.86
N SER A 577 -8.39 -31.38 -5.58
CA SER A 577 -9.53 -31.46 -6.52
C SER A 577 -10.25 -30.11 -6.74
N LEU A 578 -10.04 -29.14 -5.86
CA LEU A 578 -10.53 -27.77 -6.06
C LEU A 578 -9.74 -27.02 -7.15
N TYR A 579 -8.56 -27.51 -7.50
CA TYR A 579 -7.65 -26.87 -8.45
C TYR A 579 -7.35 -27.72 -9.69
N SER A 580 -7.48 -29.04 -9.60
CA SER A 580 -7.17 -29.97 -10.70
C SER A 580 -8.10 -31.17 -10.73
N ASP A 581 -8.68 -31.44 -11.91
CA ASP A 581 -9.46 -32.67 -12.14
C ASP A 581 -8.60 -33.95 -12.09
N SER A 582 -7.26 -33.79 -12.14
CA SER A 582 -6.34 -34.91 -11.99
C SER A 582 -6.13 -35.33 -10.54
N ALA A 583 -6.54 -34.51 -9.56
CA ALA A 583 -6.48 -34.83 -8.15
C ALA A 583 -7.71 -35.63 -7.71
N VAL A 584 -7.50 -36.57 -6.78
CA VAL A 584 -8.61 -37.29 -6.14
C VAL A 584 -9.26 -36.42 -5.07
N ALA A 585 -10.59 -36.36 -5.02
CA ALA A 585 -11.30 -35.57 -4.03
C ALA A 585 -10.85 -35.95 -2.59
N GLY A 586 -10.43 -34.95 -1.83
CA GLY A 586 -9.86 -35.09 -0.49
C GLY A 586 -8.37 -35.42 -0.44
N GLU A 587 -7.68 -35.47 -1.59
CA GLU A 587 -6.22 -35.57 -1.65
C GLU A 587 -5.60 -34.20 -1.33
N LEU A 588 -4.74 -34.15 -0.31
CA LEU A 588 -4.15 -32.90 0.19
C LEU A 588 -2.88 -32.56 -0.58
N TRP A 589 -2.91 -31.40 -1.26
CA TRP A 589 -1.78 -30.82 -1.98
C TRP A 589 -1.21 -29.61 -1.23
N ASP A 590 0.05 -29.25 -1.48
CA ASP A 590 0.66 -28.05 -0.93
C ASP A 590 0.18 -26.81 -1.69
N LEU A 591 -0.37 -25.82 -0.98
CA LEU A 591 -0.67 -24.50 -1.50
C LEU A 591 0.41 -23.53 -0.97
N ALA A 592 1.36 -23.17 -1.85
CA ALA A 592 2.40 -22.19 -1.56
C ALA A 592 1.94 -20.80 -2.03
N ALA A 593 1.01 -20.20 -1.29
CA ALA A 593 0.44 -18.90 -1.61
C ALA A 593 0.00 -18.19 -0.32
N PHE A 594 -1.19 -17.64 -0.30
CA PHE A 594 -1.76 -16.98 0.87
C PHE A 594 -2.71 -17.91 1.61
N GLY A 595 -2.68 -17.84 2.94
CA GLY A 595 -3.58 -18.59 3.81
C GLY A 595 -4.09 -17.72 4.95
N ASN A 596 -5.25 -18.11 5.51
CA ASN A 596 -5.71 -17.55 6.77
C ASN A 596 -4.99 -18.24 7.93
N GLY A 597 -4.23 -17.48 8.69
CA GLY A 597 -3.66 -17.90 9.97
C GLY A 597 -4.74 -18.01 11.04
N LYS A 598 -4.29 -18.13 12.26
CA LYS A 598 -5.17 -18.09 13.43
C LYS A 598 -5.38 -16.63 13.86
N ASP A 599 -5.21 -16.39 15.13
CA ASP A 599 -5.47 -15.11 15.77
C ASP A 599 -4.26 -14.19 15.67
N GLY A 600 -4.50 -12.90 15.59
CA GLY A 600 -3.55 -11.83 15.75
C GLY A 600 -3.95 -10.90 16.89
N GLU A 601 -2.99 -10.31 17.57
CA GLU A 601 -3.18 -9.38 18.66
C GLU A 601 -2.37 -8.12 18.44
N LEU A 602 -2.96 -6.99 18.81
CA LEU A 602 -2.31 -5.68 18.81
C LEU A 602 -2.69 -4.93 20.07
N GLN A 603 -1.72 -4.49 20.85
CA GLN A 603 -1.95 -3.70 22.04
C GLN A 603 -0.89 -2.61 22.23
N GLY A 604 -1.21 -1.59 23.03
CA GLY A 604 -0.24 -0.55 23.29
C GLY A 604 -0.75 0.65 24.04
N ILE A 605 0.17 1.61 24.21
CA ILE A 605 -0.05 2.89 24.88
C ILE A 605 0.47 4.00 23.97
N GLU A 606 -0.37 5.01 23.74
CA GLU A 606 0.00 6.24 23.03
C GLU A 606 -0.06 7.41 24.00
N ILE A 607 0.99 8.24 24.02
CA ILE A 607 1.06 9.47 24.80
C ILE A 607 1.30 10.63 23.85
N SER A 608 0.47 11.66 23.93
CA SER A 608 0.60 12.88 23.12
C SER A 608 0.57 14.11 24.01
N LEU A 609 1.47 15.04 23.75
CA LEU A 609 1.51 16.35 24.37
C LEU A 609 1.69 17.40 23.28
N ASN A 610 0.78 18.34 23.23
CA ASN A 610 0.93 19.61 22.51
C ASN A 610 0.83 20.73 23.52
N ALA A 611 1.85 21.59 23.58
CA ALA A 611 1.90 22.70 24.52
C ALA A 611 2.28 23.99 23.79
N ARG A 612 1.52 25.05 24.02
CA ARG A 612 1.91 26.43 23.66
C ARG A 612 2.42 27.14 24.91
N LEU A 613 3.50 27.87 24.75
CA LEU A 613 4.13 28.56 25.89
C LEU A 613 3.64 29.99 26.10
N ASP A 614 2.86 30.54 25.14
CA ASP A 614 2.34 31.90 25.19
C ASP A 614 1.42 32.18 26.40
N ASN A 615 0.75 31.14 26.91
CA ASN A 615 -0.10 31.25 28.11
C ASN A 615 0.67 31.13 29.44
N TYR A 616 1.93 30.73 29.41
CA TYR A 616 2.74 30.42 30.61
C TYR A 616 4.00 31.27 30.76
N ILE A 617 4.51 31.81 29.66
CA ILE A 617 5.79 32.53 29.60
C ILE A 617 5.60 33.80 28.78
N GLU A 618 6.00 34.94 29.33
CA GLU A 618 6.01 36.22 28.59
C GLU A 618 7.36 36.46 27.91
N GLY A 619 7.36 37.33 26.87
CA GLY A 619 8.56 37.78 26.18
C GLY A 619 8.98 36.86 25.02
N PHE A 620 10.26 36.78 24.73
CA PHE A 620 10.80 36.10 23.54
C PHE A 620 10.37 34.63 23.44
N PHE A 621 10.24 33.92 24.56
CA PHE A 621 9.89 32.51 24.58
C PHE A 621 8.37 32.24 24.51
N SER A 622 7.52 33.25 24.54
CA SER A 622 6.07 33.09 24.43
C SER A 622 5.63 32.50 23.08
N GLY A 623 6.38 32.76 22.01
CA GLY A 623 6.09 32.22 20.66
C GLY A 623 6.50 30.77 20.43
N PHE A 624 7.04 30.09 21.45
CA PHE A 624 7.45 28.68 21.32
C PHE A 624 6.29 27.74 21.68
N GLY A 625 6.30 26.58 21.05
CA GLY A 625 5.46 25.43 21.38
C GLY A 625 6.30 24.16 21.48
N ALA A 626 5.76 23.15 22.11
CA ALA A 626 6.35 21.82 22.20
C ALA A 626 5.34 20.76 21.79
N SER A 627 5.74 19.81 20.97
CA SER A 627 4.96 18.63 20.63
C SER A 627 5.75 17.37 20.91
N LEU A 628 5.14 16.42 21.61
CA LEU A 628 5.70 15.12 21.93
C LEU A 628 4.66 14.05 21.62
N ASN A 629 5.06 13.02 20.87
CA ASN A 629 4.25 11.83 20.65
C ASN A 629 5.10 10.59 20.90
N VAL A 630 4.62 9.69 21.75
CA VAL A 630 5.26 8.42 22.07
C VAL A 630 4.23 7.31 21.92
N ALA A 631 4.59 6.26 21.20
CA ALA A 631 3.78 5.05 21.11
C ALA A 631 4.63 3.83 21.49
N LEU A 632 4.10 3.02 22.38
CA LEU A 632 4.65 1.71 22.76
C LEU A 632 3.64 0.67 22.29
N ILE A 633 4.03 -0.15 21.34
CA ILE A 633 3.11 -1.07 20.63
C ILE A 633 3.73 -2.46 20.66
N GLU A 634 2.91 -3.44 20.95
CA GLU A 634 3.22 -4.86 20.83
C GLU A 634 2.18 -5.52 19.92
N SER A 635 2.65 -6.37 19.02
CA SER A 635 1.78 -7.10 18.11
C SER A 635 2.33 -8.48 17.82
N GLU A 636 1.42 -9.45 17.65
CA GLU A 636 1.76 -10.79 17.19
C GLU A 636 0.63 -11.36 16.33
N TYR A 637 0.96 -12.32 15.48
CA TYR A 637 -0.01 -13.15 14.77
C TYR A 637 0.54 -14.55 14.56
N THR A 638 -0.37 -15.51 14.39
CA THR A 638 -0.05 -16.91 14.16
C THR A 638 -0.33 -17.28 12.70
N THR A 639 0.68 -17.73 11.97
CA THR A 639 0.52 -18.22 10.59
C THR A 639 -0.29 -19.51 10.52
N PRO A 640 -0.76 -19.92 9.33
CA PRO A 640 -1.44 -21.22 9.16
C PRO A 640 -0.62 -22.42 9.67
N GLU A 641 0.70 -22.37 9.57
CA GLU A 641 1.60 -23.42 10.06
C GLU A 641 1.82 -23.36 11.58
N GLY A 642 1.31 -22.34 12.26
CA GLY A 642 1.44 -22.15 13.69
C GLY A 642 2.70 -21.41 14.15
N ASN A 643 3.39 -20.73 13.25
CA ASN A 643 4.49 -19.85 13.61
C ASN A 643 3.97 -18.49 14.10
N ILE A 644 4.65 -17.90 15.09
CA ILE A 644 4.28 -16.60 15.65
C ILE A 644 5.25 -15.54 15.14
N PHE A 645 4.71 -14.45 14.62
CA PHE A 645 5.45 -13.28 14.14
C PHE A 645 4.79 -11.99 14.63
N ALA A 646 5.53 -10.86 14.58
CA ALA A 646 4.92 -9.55 14.72
C ALA A 646 4.09 -9.21 13.47
N LEU A 647 2.97 -8.49 13.63
CA LEU A 647 2.23 -7.96 12.48
C LEU A 647 3.16 -7.08 11.64
N PRO A 648 3.22 -7.28 10.31
CA PRO A 648 4.05 -6.47 9.44
C PRO A 648 3.47 -5.05 9.37
N GLY A 649 4.22 -4.05 9.84
CA GLY A 649 3.80 -2.65 9.88
C GLY A 649 4.82 -1.71 9.26
#